data_236d01a779e25dc56daced28f4a61e89
#
_entry.id   236d01a779e25dc56daced28f4a61e89
#
_cell.length_a   1.000
_cell.length_b   1.000
_cell.length_c   1.000
_cell.angle_alpha   90.00
_cell.angle_beta   90.00
_cell.angle_gamma   90.00
#
_symmetry.space_group_name_H-M   'P 1'
#
loop_
_entity.id
_entity.type
_entity.pdbx_description
1 polymer ?
#
loop_
_entity_poly.entity_id
_entity_poly.type
_entity_poly.pdbx_seq_one_letter_code
_entity_poly.pdbx_strand_id
1 'polypeptide(L)'
;MPLLQEKLKAPPLPLSVVARPRLNDFFALHERVRLLVVQAPSGYGKTTLLAERLPALEQEAAWLRLDQRDNQPERFLSYWQAAIQSLLGEHTPLSPLAEGAECDEQECVEQLERWLAELPEQRAACRLVVDEFEHLTHPDILAGLAHWLRHQPPWLTLTLASRSRPALGLASLRLRGELEEIDLSALAFDSEEAQTLCAEQLSFPPTRVSLERALRRSGGWVMALNWLVERTTTRAGFDALVERLNGGHPDFVAWFDERLAEALPPEERELLLQLGVLERFTPELMARLLEGERLTQRLEAFEQAGLFIERPDPHAQWYRFQRLFGEYLRHRRHELSLATQRTLHQRASQAWLALNDPVMALRQAILAESPGDVASLLVSQGPALLASGAYALLAQGLGLLGEPQISTRPELVLLYGWVSHAQFQFDITARVISWIEAQLEVPEWQVLSAEFATLRAQLAINQGNAERAAPLAEQALAVPARYLASTPLTATAILSEARFVLGYLDESLQRVREVERLARQREDHQLLLWSFCHQSETLVAQGRLQAAYDIQERAFAHLERAELEHLPVAEFLYRIRSQVLWEWHRLDEAEQAALKGIAVLDNQGERWTLQCHIQLAKIAQSRGDQAQCADHIRRLRKILAEGDYHIDWGANAHATLLAWWHSTQDLDAVERWRQEAPAPVTEGATNHFAQCNVRNHARALTLLGQCEEARTLLEALEVHTQRLGLVTDANRNQLCLAAAAWSAGQETQARHHMHQALSLASRTALVGSFLRLGKPLGELLNGLLASGTLAALEQARAERLLALAGQQKDFGCARRLMLDETVIADIVARPDVPELIRTSPLTRREWQILGLIHAGLSNEQIAEQLSVAPTTIKTHIRSLYQKQNIRRRDEAIALAGQLLAHIQGE
;
A
#
# COMPACT_ATOMS: atom_id res chain seq x y z
N MET A 1 42.41 12.54 45.85
CA MET A 1 40.94 12.60 46.04
C MET A 1 40.37 11.21 46.28
N PRO A 2 39.43 10.96 47.23
CA PRO A 2 38.79 9.65 47.32
C PRO A 2 37.91 9.42 46.10
N LEU A 3 38.12 8.31 45.37
CA LEU A 3 37.36 7.94 44.21
C LEU A 3 36.12 7.12 44.60
N LEU A 4 34.97 7.44 43.99
CA LEU A 4 33.73 6.69 44.16
C LEU A 4 33.81 5.37 43.37
N GLN A 5 33.89 4.25 44.08
CA GLN A 5 34.05 2.93 43.52
C GLN A 5 32.85 2.51 42.60
N GLU A 6 31.68 3.08 42.85
CA GLU A 6 30.48 2.84 42.02
C GLU A 6 30.62 3.36 40.60
N LYS A 7 31.43 4.38 40.37
CA LYS A 7 31.71 4.89 39.03
C LYS A 7 32.62 3.97 38.21
N LEU A 8 33.40 3.14 38.87
CA LEU A 8 34.34 2.21 38.24
C LEU A 8 33.76 0.79 38.05
N LYS A 9 32.46 0.65 38.26
CA LYS A 9 31.76 -0.63 38.10
C LYS A 9 30.58 -0.50 37.13
N ALA A 10 30.35 -1.55 36.38
CA ALA A 10 29.12 -1.62 35.58
C ALA A 10 27.89 -1.56 36.51
N PRO A 11 26.83 -0.83 36.13
CA PRO A 11 25.60 -0.79 36.91
C PRO A 11 24.92 -2.16 36.94
N PRO A 12 24.18 -2.49 38.04
CA PRO A 12 23.40 -3.73 38.06
C PRO A 12 22.35 -3.72 36.94
N LEU A 13 22.15 -4.89 36.34
CA LEU A 13 21.13 -5.07 35.31
C LEU A 13 19.73 -5.01 35.95
N PRO A 14 18.72 -4.47 35.22
CA PRO A 14 17.30 -4.62 35.56
C PRO A 14 16.91 -6.10 35.70
N LEU A 15 15.79 -6.36 36.38
CA LEU A 15 15.30 -7.72 36.63
C LEU A 15 14.94 -8.46 35.30
N SER A 16 14.58 -7.71 34.27
CA SER A 16 14.34 -8.25 32.93
C SER A 16 15.14 -7.45 31.91
N VAL A 17 15.95 -8.15 31.15
CA VAL A 17 16.78 -7.57 30.07
C VAL A 17 16.57 -8.37 28.81
N VAL A 18 15.99 -7.75 27.81
CA VAL A 18 15.82 -8.38 26.50
C VAL A 18 17.18 -8.52 25.82
N ALA A 19 17.60 -9.76 25.55
CA ALA A 19 18.78 -10.02 24.74
C ALA A 19 18.61 -9.49 23.31
N ARG A 20 19.69 -8.90 22.78
CA ARG A 20 19.68 -8.24 21.46
C ARG A 20 20.69 -8.90 20.49
N PRO A 21 20.41 -10.09 19.99
CA PRO A 21 21.34 -10.85 19.13
C PRO A 21 21.79 -10.09 17.89
N ARG A 22 20.92 -9.27 17.29
CA ARG A 22 21.24 -8.46 16.10
C ARG A 22 22.35 -7.42 16.32
N LEU A 23 22.62 -7.08 17.58
CA LEU A 23 23.70 -6.14 17.91
C LEU A 23 25.02 -6.84 18.23
N ASN A 24 25.07 -8.18 18.20
CA ASN A 24 26.27 -8.93 18.55
C ASN A 24 27.45 -8.62 17.65
N ASP A 25 27.19 -8.43 16.35
CA ASP A 25 28.24 -8.18 15.35
C ASP A 25 29.04 -6.89 15.63
N PHE A 26 28.40 -5.89 16.23
CA PHE A 26 29.08 -4.66 16.66
C PHE A 26 30.08 -4.88 17.80
N PHE A 27 29.92 -5.96 18.56
CA PHE A 27 30.79 -6.31 19.67
C PHE A 27 31.83 -7.37 19.29
N ALA A 28 31.64 -8.06 18.16
CA ALA A 28 32.62 -8.96 17.56
C ALA A 28 33.76 -8.11 16.97
N LEU A 29 34.70 -7.74 17.85
CA LEU A 29 35.79 -6.84 17.48
C LEU A 29 36.67 -7.45 16.39
N HIS A 30 36.69 -6.83 15.25
CA HIS A 30 37.82 -6.96 14.33
C HIS A 30 39.04 -6.29 14.98
N GLU A 31 40.21 -6.87 14.85
CA GLU A 31 41.50 -6.35 15.41
C GLU A 31 41.81 -4.88 15.07
N ARG A 32 41.00 -4.27 14.20
CA ARG A 32 41.17 -2.88 13.72
C ARG A 32 40.32 -1.86 14.45
N VAL A 33 39.25 -2.27 15.17
CA VAL A 33 38.33 -1.33 15.82
C VAL A 33 38.93 -0.79 17.11
N ARG A 34 39.22 0.51 17.10
CA ARG A 34 39.77 1.23 18.25
C ARG A 34 38.70 1.86 19.13
N LEU A 35 37.57 2.22 18.49
CA LEU A 35 36.48 2.92 19.14
C LEU A 35 35.14 2.33 18.75
N LEU A 36 34.32 2.02 19.75
CA LEU A 36 32.88 1.77 19.59
C LEU A 36 32.10 2.92 20.21
N VAL A 37 31.23 3.56 19.46
CA VAL A 37 30.33 4.62 19.95
C VAL A 37 28.90 4.11 19.97
N VAL A 38 28.25 4.14 21.12
CA VAL A 38 26.85 3.82 21.34
C VAL A 38 26.09 5.11 21.58
N GLN A 39 25.42 5.62 20.57
CA GLN A 39 24.80 6.95 20.60
C GLN A 39 23.28 6.88 20.45
N ALA A 40 22.54 7.36 21.44
CA ALA A 40 21.10 7.60 21.37
C ALA A 40 20.65 8.51 22.54
N PRO A 41 19.48 9.16 22.43
CA PRO A 41 18.87 9.88 23.56
C PRO A 41 18.66 8.98 24.78
N SER A 42 18.21 9.57 25.90
CA SER A 42 17.92 8.82 27.12
C SER A 42 16.80 7.80 26.91
N GLY A 43 16.90 6.64 27.60
CA GLY A 43 15.85 5.62 27.62
C GLY A 43 15.88 4.61 26.46
N TYR A 44 16.91 4.61 25.61
CA TYR A 44 17.11 3.61 24.54
C TYR A 44 17.95 2.40 24.98
N GLY A 45 18.34 2.33 26.27
CA GLY A 45 19.01 1.16 26.83
C GLY A 45 20.52 1.05 26.55
N LYS A 46 21.23 2.16 26.27
CA LYS A 46 22.68 2.17 26.01
C LYS A 46 23.49 1.48 27.12
N THR A 47 23.34 1.97 28.35
CA THR A 47 24.00 1.44 29.52
C THR A 47 23.63 -0.02 29.78
N THR A 48 22.36 -0.37 29.64
CA THR A 48 21.86 -1.75 29.83
C THR A 48 22.46 -2.70 28.81
N LEU A 49 22.52 -2.29 27.53
CA LEU A 49 23.15 -3.06 26.46
C LEU A 49 24.61 -3.36 26.77
N LEU A 50 25.36 -2.35 27.18
CA LEU A 50 26.80 -2.51 27.51
C LEU A 50 26.98 -3.38 28.74
N ALA A 51 26.18 -3.19 29.79
CA ALA A 51 26.28 -3.95 31.04
C ALA A 51 25.88 -5.44 30.83
N GLU A 52 24.92 -5.72 29.92
CA GLU A 52 24.52 -7.08 29.57
C GLU A 52 25.57 -7.77 28.72
N ARG A 53 26.20 -7.04 27.77
CA ARG A 53 27.08 -7.64 26.78
C ARG A 53 28.50 -7.88 27.29
N LEU A 54 29.03 -7.00 28.13
CA LEU A 54 30.43 -7.11 28.56
C LEU A 54 30.79 -8.41 29.27
N PRO A 55 29.95 -8.97 30.16
CA PRO A 55 30.27 -10.25 30.80
C PRO A 55 30.26 -11.44 29.83
N ALA A 56 29.51 -11.32 28.70
CA ALA A 56 29.40 -12.37 27.70
C ALA A 56 30.59 -12.37 26.69
N LEU A 57 31.35 -11.28 26.65
CA LEU A 57 32.58 -11.18 25.86
C LEU A 57 33.70 -11.73 26.79
N GLU A 58 34.36 -12.80 26.38
CA GLU A 58 35.52 -13.39 27.12
C GLU A 58 36.75 -12.42 27.21
N GLN A 59 36.48 -11.12 27.43
CA GLN A 59 37.44 -10.04 27.44
C GLN A 59 37.38 -9.31 28.78
N GLU A 60 38.55 -8.91 29.29
CA GLU A 60 38.61 -8.01 30.47
C GLU A 60 38.03 -6.64 30.09
N ALA A 61 37.13 -6.13 30.93
CA ALA A 61 36.50 -4.85 30.74
C ALA A 61 36.57 -3.99 32.01
N ALA A 62 36.89 -2.73 31.84
CA ALA A 62 36.76 -1.70 32.89
C ALA A 62 35.60 -0.78 32.55
N TRP A 63 35.05 -0.18 33.61
CA TRP A 63 33.92 0.75 33.47
C TRP A 63 34.29 2.09 34.11
N LEU A 64 33.92 3.17 33.43
CA LEU A 64 33.98 4.53 33.97
C LEU A 64 32.67 5.24 33.69
N ARG A 65 31.88 5.53 34.69
CA ARG A 65 30.67 6.35 34.59
C ARG A 65 30.99 7.80 34.93
N LEU A 66 30.65 8.71 33.99
CA LEU A 66 30.92 10.13 34.14
C LEU A 66 29.72 10.91 34.70
N ASP A 67 30.00 12.02 35.37
CA ASP A 67 29.03 13.05 35.70
C ASP A 67 29.60 14.47 35.42
N GLN A 68 28.76 15.51 35.56
CA GLN A 68 29.17 16.90 35.28
C GLN A 68 30.43 17.36 36.07
N ARG A 69 30.69 16.79 37.25
CA ARG A 69 31.87 17.14 38.05
C ARG A 69 33.14 16.59 37.44
N ASP A 70 33.06 15.54 36.64
CA ASP A 70 34.20 14.93 35.97
C ASP A 70 34.69 15.76 34.76
N ASN A 71 34.01 16.85 34.42
CA ASN A 71 34.48 17.84 33.46
C ASN A 71 35.62 18.74 33.96
N GLN A 72 36.15 18.42 35.13
CA GLN A 72 37.38 18.99 35.67
C GLN A 72 38.58 18.09 35.30
N PRO A 73 39.65 18.62 34.62
CA PRO A 73 40.73 17.80 34.10
C PRO A 73 41.41 16.90 35.13
N GLU A 74 41.77 17.42 36.30
CA GLU A 74 42.41 16.63 37.37
C GLU A 74 41.53 15.49 37.88
N ARG A 75 40.22 15.76 38.01
CA ARG A 75 39.27 14.77 38.45
C ARG A 75 39.06 13.69 37.39
N PHE A 76 38.92 14.09 36.15
CA PHE A 76 38.81 13.18 35.01
C PHE A 76 40.04 12.28 34.94
N LEU A 77 41.25 12.85 34.96
CA LEU A 77 42.50 12.08 34.89
C LEU A 77 42.61 11.08 36.03
N SER A 78 42.20 11.46 37.28
CA SER A 78 42.19 10.54 38.41
C SER A 78 41.32 9.33 38.23
N TYR A 79 40.09 9.50 37.68
CA TYR A 79 39.19 8.39 37.35
C TYR A 79 39.66 7.59 36.16
N TRP A 80 40.21 8.25 35.11
CA TRP A 80 40.79 7.60 33.94
C TRP A 80 41.94 6.70 34.32
N GLN A 81 42.89 7.21 35.15
CA GLN A 81 43.98 6.40 35.68
C GLN A 81 43.46 5.17 36.43
N ALA A 82 42.48 5.34 37.31
CA ALA A 82 41.93 4.24 38.10
C ALA A 82 41.22 3.18 37.20
N ALA A 83 40.51 3.62 36.15
CA ALA A 83 39.87 2.72 35.19
C ALA A 83 40.90 1.95 34.38
N ILE A 84 41.93 2.58 33.87
CA ILE A 84 43.03 1.88 33.16
C ILE A 84 43.80 0.95 34.12
N GLN A 85 44.10 1.40 35.33
CA GLN A 85 44.78 0.59 36.35
C GLN A 85 43.98 -0.68 36.70
N SER A 86 42.66 -0.60 36.70
CA SER A 86 41.81 -1.78 36.93
C SER A 86 41.97 -2.85 35.85
N LEU A 87 42.24 -2.45 34.57
CA LEU A 87 42.58 -3.37 33.49
C LEU A 87 44.00 -3.94 33.66
N LEU A 88 44.98 -3.13 34.06
CA LEU A 88 46.39 -3.55 34.15
C LEU A 88 46.69 -4.47 35.34
N GLY A 89 45.88 -4.40 36.41
CA GLY A 89 46.10 -5.13 37.65
C GLY A 89 47.26 -4.52 38.50
N GLU A 90 47.61 -5.17 39.61
CA GLU A 90 48.58 -4.64 40.60
C GLU A 90 50.04 -4.70 40.12
N HIS A 91 50.33 -5.49 39.13
CA HIS A 91 51.69 -5.75 38.65
C HIS A 91 52.24 -4.72 37.67
N THR A 92 51.41 -3.83 37.12
CA THR A 92 51.80 -2.77 36.20
C THR A 92 51.21 -1.44 36.67
N PRO A 93 51.78 -0.83 37.71
CA PRO A 93 51.26 0.42 38.24
C PRO A 93 51.55 1.58 37.28
N LEU A 94 50.54 2.40 37.00
CA LEU A 94 50.71 3.66 36.24
C LEU A 94 51.30 4.71 37.14
N SER A 95 52.12 5.61 36.57
CA SER A 95 52.71 6.74 37.29
C SER A 95 51.60 7.61 37.92
N PRO A 96 51.79 8.10 39.17
CA PRO A 96 50.80 8.93 39.82
C PRO A 96 50.62 10.26 39.09
N LEU A 97 49.40 10.81 39.22
CA LEU A 97 49.12 12.15 38.72
C LEU A 97 49.99 13.17 39.44
N ALA A 98 50.58 14.11 38.71
CA ALA A 98 51.43 15.17 39.32
C ALA A 98 50.59 16.02 40.29
N GLU A 99 51.00 16.16 41.55
CA GLU A 99 50.32 17.01 42.55
C GLU A 99 50.53 18.49 42.25
N GLY A 100 49.42 19.24 42.07
CA GLY A 100 49.40 20.71 42.05
C GLY A 100 49.61 21.40 40.70
N ALA A 101 49.53 20.69 39.58
CA ALA A 101 49.53 21.31 38.27
C ALA A 101 48.09 21.82 37.93
N GLU A 102 47.97 23.07 37.49
CA GLU A 102 46.76 23.55 36.78
C GLU A 102 46.74 22.81 35.45
N CYS A 103 45.92 21.77 35.31
CA CYS A 103 45.88 20.94 34.11
C CYS A 103 45.29 21.73 32.90
N ASP A 104 46.16 22.31 32.13
CA ASP A 104 45.82 22.84 30.80
C ASP A 104 45.84 21.71 29.71
N GLU A 105 45.54 22.06 28.47
CA GLU A 105 45.52 21.11 27.33
C GLU A 105 46.85 20.35 27.21
N GLN A 106 47.96 21.03 27.32
CA GLN A 106 49.29 20.46 27.14
C GLN A 106 49.61 19.47 28.28
N GLU A 107 49.31 19.80 29.52
CA GLU A 107 49.52 18.93 30.67
C GLU A 107 48.59 17.70 30.66
N CYS A 108 47.31 17.86 30.19
CA CYS A 108 46.41 16.75 29.97
C CYS A 108 46.95 15.76 28.91
N VAL A 109 47.41 16.26 27.80
CA VAL A 109 47.98 15.43 26.73
C VAL A 109 49.27 14.75 27.23
N GLU A 110 50.20 15.50 27.85
CA GLU A 110 51.46 14.95 28.39
C GLU A 110 51.23 13.84 29.41
N GLN A 111 50.23 13.99 30.27
CA GLN A 111 49.91 12.95 31.26
C GLN A 111 49.35 11.70 30.61
N LEU A 112 48.47 11.85 29.64
CA LEU A 112 47.93 10.71 28.88
C LEU A 112 49.00 10.03 28.01
N GLU A 113 49.93 10.78 27.40
CA GLU A 113 51.10 10.25 26.69
C GLU A 113 52.01 9.43 27.62
N ARG A 114 52.25 9.91 28.81
CA ARG A 114 53.05 9.21 29.83
C ARG A 114 52.42 7.86 30.15
N TRP A 115 51.15 7.84 30.42
CA TRP A 115 50.45 6.58 30.67
C TRP A 115 50.39 5.66 29.44
N LEU A 116 50.22 6.22 28.23
CA LEU A 116 50.31 5.41 26.98
C LEU A 116 51.65 4.71 26.84
N ALA A 117 52.78 5.42 27.19
CA ALA A 117 54.11 4.83 27.16
C ALA A 117 54.34 3.75 28.22
N GLU A 118 53.57 3.77 29.33
CA GLU A 118 53.62 2.76 30.39
C GLU A 118 52.74 1.53 30.09
N LEU A 119 51.88 1.59 29.04
CA LEU A 119 51.04 0.46 28.66
C LEU A 119 51.89 -0.68 28.05
N PRO A 120 51.60 -1.97 28.32
CA PRO A 120 52.29 -3.10 27.76
C PRO A 120 52.09 -3.13 26.22
N GLU A 121 53.15 -3.49 25.47
CA GLU A 121 53.07 -3.61 24.02
C GLU A 121 52.14 -4.73 23.56
N GLN A 122 52.07 -5.82 24.30
CA GLN A 122 51.25 -6.99 23.99
C GLN A 122 50.41 -7.39 25.21
N ARG A 123 49.14 -7.57 25.00
CA ARG A 123 48.17 -8.02 26.01
C ARG A 123 46.97 -8.67 25.30
N ALA A 124 46.20 -9.48 26.03
CA ALA A 124 44.87 -9.93 25.58
C ALA A 124 43.94 -8.70 25.37
N ALA A 125 43.06 -8.81 24.39
CA ALA A 125 42.14 -7.73 24.05
C ALA A 125 41.32 -7.31 25.29
N CYS A 126 41.29 -6.02 25.58
CA CYS A 126 40.59 -5.42 26.71
C CYS A 126 39.70 -4.27 26.25
N ARG A 127 38.68 -3.98 27.04
CA ARG A 127 37.74 -2.89 26.74
C ARG A 127 37.62 -1.92 27.92
N LEU A 128 37.68 -0.63 27.62
CA LEU A 128 37.32 0.42 28.55
C LEU A 128 35.99 1.03 28.12
N VAL A 129 34.97 0.93 28.95
CA VAL A 129 33.66 1.54 28.73
C VAL A 129 33.62 2.88 29.50
N VAL A 130 33.24 3.92 28.75
CA VAL A 130 32.98 5.24 29.31
C VAL A 130 31.52 5.57 29.09
N ASP A 131 30.74 5.56 30.16
CA ASP A 131 29.30 5.79 30.11
C ASP A 131 28.98 7.24 30.50
N GLU A 132 27.87 7.76 29.94
CA GLU A 132 27.43 9.14 30.09
C GLU A 132 28.50 10.17 29.60
N PHE A 133 29.12 9.84 28.43
CA PHE A 133 30.24 10.62 27.87
C PHE A 133 29.86 12.07 27.54
N GLU A 134 28.59 12.37 27.33
CA GLU A 134 28.08 13.73 27.08
C GLU A 134 28.40 14.74 28.17
N HIS A 135 28.79 14.30 29.35
CA HIS A 135 29.20 15.18 30.46
C HIS A 135 30.59 15.78 30.24
N LEU A 136 31.40 15.23 29.33
CA LEU A 136 32.71 15.78 29.00
C LEU A 136 32.59 16.80 27.87
N THR A 137 32.74 18.07 28.25
CA THR A 137 32.72 19.20 27.31
C THR A 137 33.96 20.04 27.35
N HIS A 138 34.86 19.78 28.35
CA HIS A 138 36.09 20.52 28.52
C HIS A 138 37.04 20.28 27.33
N PRO A 139 37.50 21.33 26.61
CA PRO A 139 38.29 21.16 25.37
C PRO A 139 39.58 20.39 25.62
N ASP A 140 40.28 20.63 26.73
CA ASP A 140 41.56 20.00 27.04
C ASP A 140 41.42 18.50 27.30
N ILE A 141 40.36 18.08 27.98
CA ILE A 141 40.04 16.65 28.16
C ILE A 141 39.75 16.01 26.79
N LEU A 142 38.93 16.65 25.96
CA LEU A 142 38.58 16.13 24.65
C LEU A 142 39.79 16.05 23.71
N ALA A 143 40.69 17.06 23.74
CA ALA A 143 41.93 17.04 22.99
C ALA A 143 42.84 15.88 23.44
N GLY A 144 43.02 15.72 24.76
CA GLY A 144 43.75 14.60 25.33
C GLY A 144 43.19 13.22 24.96
N LEU A 145 41.88 13.05 25.02
CA LEU A 145 41.23 11.79 24.58
C LEU A 145 41.34 11.55 23.07
N ALA A 146 41.26 12.60 22.24
CA ALA A 146 41.49 12.48 20.83
C ALA A 146 42.94 12.08 20.52
N HIS A 147 43.90 12.53 21.32
CA HIS A 147 45.30 12.12 21.26
C HIS A 147 45.46 10.66 21.73
N TRP A 148 44.83 10.25 22.83
CA TRP A 148 44.79 8.89 23.32
C TRP A 148 44.27 7.91 22.25
N LEU A 149 43.15 8.18 21.64
CA LEU A 149 42.55 7.35 20.56
C LEU A 149 43.49 7.12 19.37
N ARG A 150 44.35 8.10 19.05
CA ARG A 150 45.33 7.96 17.96
C ARG A 150 46.48 7.04 18.31
N HIS A 151 46.84 6.94 19.57
CA HIS A 151 48.08 6.28 20.04
C HIS A 151 47.81 5.07 20.94
N GLN A 152 46.55 4.77 21.33
CA GLN A 152 46.25 3.62 22.16
C GLN A 152 46.70 2.31 21.50
N PRO A 153 47.11 1.30 22.28
CA PRO A 153 47.53 0.02 21.74
C PRO A 153 46.39 -0.76 21.13
N PRO A 154 46.65 -1.67 20.16
CA PRO A 154 45.61 -2.44 19.44
C PRO A 154 44.76 -3.35 20.33
N TRP A 155 45.29 -3.80 21.47
CA TRP A 155 44.59 -4.62 22.44
C TRP A 155 43.56 -3.88 23.30
N LEU A 156 43.57 -2.51 23.29
CA LEU A 156 42.63 -1.69 24.04
C LEU A 156 41.58 -1.11 23.09
N THR A 157 40.33 -1.43 23.34
CA THR A 157 39.19 -0.81 22.64
C THR A 157 38.43 0.11 23.58
N LEU A 158 38.26 1.34 23.18
CA LEU A 158 37.41 2.29 23.90
C LEU A 158 35.95 2.13 23.45
N THR A 159 35.01 2.10 24.39
CA THR A 159 33.58 2.08 24.15
C THR A 159 32.91 3.25 24.82
N LEU A 160 32.34 4.16 24.05
CA LEU A 160 31.69 5.36 24.56
C LEU A 160 30.18 5.21 24.47
N ALA A 161 29.47 5.33 25.61
CA ALA A 161 28.04 5.53 25.62
C ALA A 161 27.72 7.01 25.81
N SER A 162 26.97 7.59 24.87
CA SER A 162 26.66 9.02 24.88
C SER A 162 25.26 9.32 24.38
N ARG A 163 24.65 10.39 24.85
CA ARG A 163 23.40 10.93 24.28
C ARG A 163 23.67 11.72 23.01
N SER A 164 24.82 12.35 22.93
CA SER A 164 25.24 13.18 21.81
C SER A 164 26.48 12.60 21.13
N ARG A 165 26.80 13.12 19.97
CA ARG A 165 27.99 12.67 19.25
C ARG A 165 29.27 13.16 19.98
N PRO A 166 30.21 12.26 20.32
CA PRO A 166 31.45 12.65 20.95
C PRO A 166 32.26 13.60 20.07
N ALA A 167 32.71 14.74 20.64
CA ALA A 167 33.50 15.76 19.94
C ALA A 167 34.99 15.37 19.86
N LEU A 168 35.30 14.19 19.37
CA LEU A 168 36.66 13.59 19.34
C LEU A 168 37.29 13.54 17.92
N GLY A 169 36.74 14.25 16.95
CA GLY A 169 37.28 14.25 15.59
C GLY A 169 37.18 12.88 14.88
N LEU A 170 36.08 12.19 15.02
CA LEU A 170 35.86 10.78 14.63
C LEU A 170 35.99 10.49 13.13
N ALA A 171 36.02 11.52 12.26
CA ALA A 171 36.03 11.36 10.81
C ALA A 171 37.23 10.53 10.30
N SER A 172 38.41 10.74 10.87
CA SER A 172 39.59 10.00 10.49
C SER A 172 39.54 8.52 10.90
N LEU A 173 38.97 8.20 12.05
CA LEU A 173 38.79 6.81 12.52
C LEU A 173 37.76 6.09 11.63
N ARG A 174 36.67 6.77 11.27
CA ARG A 174 35.65 6.21 10.37
C ARG A 174 36.22 5.88 8.99
N LEU A 175 37.00 6.78 8.39
CA LEU A 175 37.62 6.58 7.07
C LEU A 175 38.66 5.43 7.07
N ARG A 176 39.27 5.16 8.23
CA ARG A 176 40.25 4.06 8.38
C ARG A 176 39.60 2.72 8.79
N GLY A 177 38.29 2.71 9.03
CA GLY A 177 37.56 1.52 9.53
C GLY A 177 37.96 1.14 10.96
N GLU A 178 38.38 2.13 11.77
CA GLU A 178 38.77 1.97 13.18
C GLU A 178 37.64 2.38 14.15
N LEU A 179 36.49 2.82 13.62
CA LEU A 179 35.31 3.24 14.37
C LEU A 179 34.11 2.38 13.99
N GLU A 180 33.44 1.84 15.01
CA GLU A 180 32.09 1.27 14.90
C GLU A 180 31.08 2.16 15.63
N GLU A 181 29.87 2.27 15.09
CA GLU A 181 28.84 3.13 15.66
C GLU A 181 27.51 2.35 15.76
N ILE A 182 26.95 2.32 16.97
CA ILE A 182 25.58 1.87 17.24
C ILE A 182 24.73 3.11 17.44
N ASP A 183 23.94 3.45 16.45
CA ASP A 183 23.10 4.64 16.44
C ASP A 183 21.70 4.39 17.03
N LEU A 184 20.89 5.45 17.02
CA LEU A 184 19.50 5.39 17.47
C LEU A 184 18.68 4.32 16.72
N SER A 185 18.90 4.17 15.42
CA SER A 185 18.14 3.22 14.60
C SER A 185 18.45 1.77 14.97
N ALA A 186 19.71 1.50 15.27
CA ALA A 186 20.16 0.21 15.78
C ALA A 186 19.67 -0.04 17.22
N LEU A 187 19.56 1.00 18.05
CA LEU A 187 19.14 0.87 19.44
C LEU A 187 17.62 0.85 19.65
N ALA A 188 16.82 1.32 18.70
CA ALA A 188 15.37 1.20 18.76
C ALA A 188 14.96 -0.27 18.75
N PHE A 189 14.00 -0.68 19.58
CA PHE A 189 13.47 -2.05 19.59
C PHE A 189 12.75 -2.35 18.28
N ASP A 190 13.04 -3.49 17.72
CA ASP A 190 12.31 -4.08 16.60
C ASP A 190 11.11 -4.92 17.09
N SER A 191 10.45 -5.59 16.14
CA SER A 191 9.26 -6.39 16.45
C SER A 191 9.58 -7.63 17.30
N GLU A 192 10.74 -8.25 17.11
CA GLU A 192 11.15 -9.45 17.85
C GLU A 192 11.56 -9.11 19.27
N GLU A 193 12.33 -8.03 19.45
CA GLU A 193 12.75 -7.53 20.77
C GLU A 193 11.53 -7.06 21.59
N ALA A 194 10.59 -6.35 20.95
CA ALA A 194 9.35 -5.94 21.64
C ALA A 194 8.44 -7.13 21.99
N GLN A 195 8.39 -8.15 21.13
CA GLN A 195 7.67 -9.40 21.43
C GLN A 195 8.31 -10.14 22.62
N THR A 196 9.64 -10.21 22.65
CA THR A 196 10.40 -10.82 23.75
C THR A 196 10.15 -10.09 25.06
N LEU A 197 10.21 -8.74 25.06
CA LEU A 197 9.88 -7.91 26.22
C LEU A 197 8.48 -8.23 26.77
N CYS A 198 7.50 -8.28 25.87
CA CYS A 198 6.13 -8.61 26.26
C CYS A 198 5.99 -10.06 26.78
N ALA A 199 6.69 -11.02 26.19
CA ALA A 199 6.64 -12.42 26.63
C ALA A 199 7.28 -12.65 28.00
N GLU A 200 8.31 -11.88 28.34
CA GLU A 200 8.99 -11.98 29.64
C GLU A 200 8.24 -11.30 30.78
N GLN A 201 7.52 -10.22 30.51
CA GLN A 201 6.94 -9.39 31.55
C GLN A 201 5.41 -9.49 31.67
N LEU A 202 4.71 -9.82 30.56
CA LEU A 202 3.26 -9.95 30.56
C LEU A 202 2.80 -11.40 30.79
N SER A 203 1.75 -11.57 31.55
CA SER A 203 1.11 -12.88 31.76
C SER A 203 0.24 -13.34 30.57
N PHE A 204 0.15 -12.54 29.51
CA PHE A 204 -0.64 -12.77 28.29
C PHE A 204 0.12 -12.29 27.06
N PRO A 205 0.03 -12.93 25.89
CA PRO A 205 0.59 -12.41 24.66
C PRO A 205 -0.29 -11.29 24.09
N PRO A 206 0.26 -10.11 23.75
CA PRO A 206 -0.46 -9.08 23.00
C PRO A 206 -0.78 -9.57 21.59
N THR A 207 -1.77 -8.96 20.92
CA THR A 207 -2.00 -9.23 19.49
C THR A 207 -0.88 -8.62 18.66
N ARG A 208 -0.59 -9.23 17.51
CA ARG A 208 0.39 -8.68 16.57
C ARG A 208 0.08 -7.24 16.18
N VAL A 209 -1.20 -6.93 15.94
CA VAL A 209 -1.67 -5.58 15.59
C VAL A 209 -1.38 -4.58 16.71
N SER A 210 -1.66 -4.95 17.96
CA SER A 210 -1.41 -4.07 19.12
C SER A 210 0.07 -3.84 19.35
N LEU A 211 0.90 -4.87 19.16
CA LEU A 211 2.35 -4.76 19.29
C LEU A 211 2.95 -3.86 18.20
N GLU A 212 2.57 -4.06 16.94
CA GLU A 212 3.00 -3.20 15.84
C GLU A 212 2.55 -1.75 16.03
N ARG A 213 1.37 -1.54 16.63
CA ARG A 213 0.88 -0.21 16.98
C ARG A 213 1.69 0.42 18.11
N ALA A 214 2.03 -0.35 19.15
CA ALA A 214 2.88 0.11 20.25
C ALA A 214 4.26 0.53 19.74
N LEU A 215 4.88 -0.27 18.87
CA LEU A 215 6.15 0.05 18.22
C LEU A 215 6.07 1.32 17.37
N ARG A 216 5.04 1.44 16.55
CA ARG A 216 4.86 2.65 15.72
C ARG A 216 4.65 3.90 16.57
N ARG A 217 3.93 3.80 17.70
CA ARG A 217 3.69 4.95 18.59
C ARG A 217 4.91 5.33 19.43
N SER A 218 5.65 4.34 19.92
CA SER A 218 6.88 4.57 20.69
C SER A 218 8.10 4.92 19.83
N GLY A 219 8.08 4.57 18.52
CA GLY A 219 9.27 4.63 17.68
C GLY A 219 10.36 3.66 18.13
N GLY A 220 10.00 2.54 18.76
CA GLY A 220 10.96 1.58 19.35
C GLY A 220 11.66 2.09 20.61
N TRP A 221 11.20 3.18 21.21
CA TRP A 221 11.77 3.72 22.43
C TRP A 221 11.53 2.79 23.62
N VAL A 222 12.60 2.17 24.10
CA VAL A 222 12.57 1.09 25.09
C VAL A 222 11.86 1.51 26.39
N MET A 223 12.13 2.74 26.85
CA MET A 223 11.48 3.25 28.06
C MET A 223 9.96 3.37 27.92
N ALA A 224 9.46 3.77 26.76
CA ALA A 224 8.01 3.84 26.52
C ALA A 224 7.38 2.44 26.41
N LEU A 225 8.10 1.47 25.85
CA LEU A 225 7.64 0.08 25.80
C LEU A 225 7.62 -0.56 27.20
N ASN A 226 8.67 -0.35 28.01
CA ASN A 226 8.67 -0.79 29.41
C ASN A 226 7.54 -0.14 30.20
N TRP A 227 7.33 1.16 30.03
CA TRP A 227 6.21 1.87 30.64
C TRP A 227 4.84 1.25 30.33
N LEU A 228 4.62 0.81 29.08
CA LEU A 228 3.40 0.09 28.66
C LEU A 228 3.26 -1.25 29.38
N VAL A 229 4.33 -2.03 29.41
CA VAL A 229 4.33 -3.39 29.94
C VAL A 229 4.14 -3.38 31.47
N GLU A 230 4.86 -2.51 32.20
CA GLU A 230 4.78 -2.40 33.66
C GLU A 230 3.39 -2.00 34.18
N ARG A 231 2.61 -1.26 33.38
CA ARG A 231 1.28 -0.75 33.78
C ARG A 231 0.13 -1.62 33.31
N THR A 232 0.42 -2.77 32.70
CA THR A 232 -0.60 -3.58 32.06
C THR A 232 -0.66 -4.99 32.68
N THR A 233 -1.85 -5.42 33.10
CA THR A 233 -2.08 -6.77 33.65
C THR A 233 -3.01 -7.60 32.80
N THR A 234 -3.67 -7.01 31.79
CA THR A 234 -4.63 -7.69 30.90
C THR A 234 -4.46 -7.25 29.47
N ARG A 235 -4.83 -8.13 28.51
CA ARG A 235 -4.77 -7.81 27.08
C ARG A 235 -5.59 -6.57 26.71
N ALA A 236 -6.82 -6.47 27.18
CA ALA A 236 -7.68 -5.31 26.93
C ALA A 236 -7.09 -4.01 27.53
N GLY A 237 -6.42 -4.12 28.68
CA GLY A 237 -5.70 -3.00 29.31
C GLY A 237 -4.51 -2.57 28.47
N PHE A 238 -3.76 -3.51 27.89
CA PHE A 238 -2.66 -3.24 26.98
C PHE A 238 -3.15 -2.50 25.73
N ASP A 239 -4.18 -3.03 25.07
CA ASP A 239 -4.75 -2.41 23.87
C ASP A 239 -5.25 -0.98 24.16
N ALA A 240 -5.95 -0.78 25.27
CA ALA A 240 -6.42 0.53 25.71
C ALA A 240 -5.28 1.50 26.05
N LEU A 241 -4.20 1.02 26.64
CA LEU A 241 -3.05 1.86 26.99
C LEU A 241 -2.23 2.22 25.76
N VAL A 242 -2.07 1.29 24.80
CA VAL A 242 -1.44 1.56 23.51
C VAL A 242 -2.20 2.66 22.76
N GLU A 243 -3.56 2.66 22.77
CA GLU A 243 -4.35 3.74 22.17
C GLU A 243 -4.12 5.09 22.83
N ARG A 244 -3.80 5.11 24.12
CA ARG A 244 -3.54 6.34 24.89
C ARG A 244 -2.06 6.73 24.94
N LEU A 245 -1.17 5.90 24.42
CA LEU A 245 0.27 6.20 24.40
C LEU A 245 0.51 7.43 23.50
N ASN A 246 0.80 8.55 24.13
CA ASN A 246 1.16 9.80 23.47
C ASN A 246 2.08 10.64 24.38
N GLY A 247 2.83 11.55 23.78
CA GLY A 247 3.76 12.41 24.49
C GLY A 247 3.14 13.41 25.46
N GLY A 248 1.83 13.63 25.40
CA GLY A 248 1.04 14.46 26.33
C GLY A 248 0.61 13.69 27.59
N HIS A 249 0.95 12.41 27.75
CA HIS A 249 0.69 11.69 28.99
C HIS A 249 1.46 12.30 30.17
N PRO A 250 0.85 12.47 31.35
CA PRO A 250 1.50 13.15 32.48
C PRO A 250 2.89 12.63 32.87
N ASP A 251 3.11 11.32 32.80
CA ASP A 251 4.41 10.72 33.13
C ASP A 251 5.49 11.14 32.12
N PHE A 252 5.16 11.17 30.82
CA PHE A 252 6.10 11.61 29.78
C PHE A 252 6.30 13.12 29.82
N VAL A 253 5.23 13.88 30.08
CA VAL A 253 5.33 15.35 30.24
C VAL A 253 6.28 15.68 31.36
N ALA A 254 6.09 15.11 32.55
CA ALA A 254 6.97 15.36 33.70
C ALA A 254 8.43 14.99 33.41
N TRP A 255 8.62 13.83 32.76
CA TRP A 255 9.96 13.36 32.43
C TRP A 255 10.66 14.23 31.37
N PHE A 256 9.95 14.65 30.29
CA PHE A 256 10.52 15.55 29.30
C PHE A 256 10.82 16.94 29.89
N ASP A 257 9.95 17.46 30.78
CA ASP A 257 10.16 18.75 31.46
C ASP A 257 11.45 18.74 32.29
N GLU A 258 11.68 17.70 33.08
CA GLU A 258 12.91 17.52 33.85
C GLU A 258 14.13 17.51 32.92
N ARG A 259 14.09 16.72 31.85
CA ARG A 259 15.20 16.60 30.90
C ARG A 259 15.52 17.90 30.17
N LEU A 260 14.48 18.61 29.73
CA LEU A 260 14.67 19.90 29.06
C LEU A 260 15.17 20.98 30.03
N ALA A 261 14.73 20.95 31.30
CA ALA A 261 15.22 21.88 32.31
C ALA A 261 16.71 21.66 32.64
N GLU A 262 17.17 20.41 32.64
CA GLU A 262 18.58 20.05 32.81
C GLU A 262 19.44 20.43 31.59
N ALA A 263 18.92 20.28 30.36
CA ALA A 263 19.69 20.38 29.14
C ALA A 263 19.72 21.80 28.56
N LEU A 264 18.66 22.60 28.74
CA LEU A 264 18.47 23.85 28.04
C LEU A 264 18.05 25.03 28.91
N PRO A 265 18.58 26.25 28.66
CA PRO A 265 18.08 27.46 29.27
C PRO A 265 16.64 27.78 28.82
N PRO A 266 15.88 28.61 29.60
CA PRO A 266 14.47 28.91 29.30
C PRO A 266 14.21 29.43 27.90
N GLU A 267 15.08 30.28 27.36
CA GLU A 267 14.95 30.86 26.01
C GLU A 267 15.06 29.79 24.89
N GLU A 268 15.92 28.82 25.07
CA GLU A 268 16.08 27.70 24.12
C GLU A 268 14.90 26.73 24.20
N ARG A 269 14.30 26.53 25.36
CA ARG A 269 13.09 25.73 25.54
C ARG A 269 11.88 26.38 24.83
N GLU A 270 11.75 27.70 24.94
CA GLU A 270 10.69 28.44 24.24
C GLU A 270 10.86 28.32 22.70
N LEU A 271 12.10 28.46 22.21
CA LEU A 271 12.40 28.26 20.79
C LEU A 271 12.03 26.84 20.32
N LEU A 272 12.34 25.84 21.13
CA LEU A 272 12.00 24.44 20.84
C LEU A 272 10.48 24.21 20.80
N LEU A 273 9.71 24.86 21.70
CA LEU A 273 8.25 24.84 21.67
C LEU A 273 7.68 25.50 20.43
N GLN A 274 8.28 26.61 19.98
CA GLN A 274 7.90 27.27 18.72
C GLN A 274 8.22 26.39 17.53
N LEU A 275 9.37 25.72 17.51
CA LEU A 275 9.76 24.78 16.44
C LEU A 275 8.85 23.54 16.40
N GLY A 276 8.25 23.17 17.52
CA GLY A 276 7.30 22.07 17.65
C GLY A 276 6.01 22.20 16.84
N VAL A 277 5.75 23.34 16.13
CA VAL A 277 4.68 23.44 15.14
C VAL A 277 4.99 22.64 13.87
N LEU A 278 6.25 22.31 13.66
CA LEU A 278 6.71 21.53 12.50
C LEU A 278 6.88 20.06 12.90
N GLU A 279 6.44 19.15 12.06
CA GLU A 279 6.67 17.70 12.23
C GLU A 279 8.07 17.31 11.72
N ARG A 280 8.51 17.96 10.67
CA ARG A 280 9.84 17.85 10.07
C ARG A 280 10.31 19.23 9.64
N PHE A 281 11.59 19.48 9.68
CA PHE A 281 12.13 20.78 9.35
C PHE A 281 13.56 20.71 8.80
N THR A 282 13.94 21.78 8.11
CA THR A 282 15.31 22.06 7.67
C THR A 282 15.79 23.33 8.35
N PRO A 283 17.09 23.61 8.39
CA PRO A 283 17.60 24.90 8.86
C PRO A 283 16.98 26.09 8.12
N GLU A 284 16.70 25.96 6.82
CA GLU A 284 16.02 26.97 6.02
C GLU A 284 14.58 27.20 6.47
N LEU A 285 13.80 26.12 6.69
CA LEU A 285 12.44 26.21 7.15
C LEU A 285 12.39 26.83 8.57
N MET A 286 13.32 26.44 9.44
CA MET A 286 13.46 26.99 10.77
C MET A 286 13.76 28.51 10.70
N ALA A 287 14.64 28.95 9.82
CA ALA A 287 14.99 30.36 9.63
C ALA A 287 13.82 31.20 9.11
N ARG A 288 12.92 30.60 8.34
CA ARG A 288 11.70 31.27 7.85
C ARG A 288 10.58 31.32 8.91
N LEU A 289 10.56 30.34 9.81
CA LEU A 289 9.56 30.24 10.87
C LEU A 289 9.87 31.16 12.03
N LEU A 290 11.13 31.19 12.46
CA LEU A 290 11.57 31.80 13.70
C LEU A 290 12.37 33.09 13.46
N GLU A 291 12.16 34.06 14.29
CA GLU A 291 13.01 35.26 14.36
C GLU A 291 14.20 34.94 15.28
N GLY A 292 15.42 35.07 14.78
CA GLY A 292 16.61 34.86 15.60
C GLY A 292 17.88 34.72 14.78
N GLU A 293 18.99 35.00 15.43
CA GLU A 293 20.32 34.83 14.86
C GLU A 293 20.83 33.41 15.14
N ARG A 294 21.73 32.91 14.26
CA ARG A 294 22.50 31.66 14.44
C ARG A 294 21.65 30.39 14.63
N LEU A 295 20.48 30.33 13.99
CA LEU A 295 19.54 29.20 14.15
C LEU A 295 20.18 27.85 13.84
N THR A 296 21.08 27.76 12.87
CA THR A 296 21.80 26.52 12.55
C THR A 296 22.70 26.09 13.72
N GLN A 297 23.40 27.03 14.35
CA GLN A 297 24.24 26.73 15.52
C GLN A 297 23.40 26.29 16.73
N ARG A 298 22.21 26.88 16.89
CA ARG A 298 21.25 26.44 17.94
C ARG A 298 20.73 25.05 17.68
N LEU A 299 20.46 24.68 16.45
CA LEU A 299 20.06 23.32 16.08
C LEU A 299 21.18 22.31 16.37
N GLU A 300 22.41 22.66 16.05
CA GLU A 300 23.59 21.86 16.39
C GLU A 300 23.74 21.71 17.92
N ALA A 301 23.44 22.78 18.67
CA ALA A 301 23.42 22.71 20.12
C ALA A 301 22.34 21.78 20.66
N PHE A 302 21.16 21.75 20.05
CA PHE A 302 20.12 20.79 20.42
C PHE A 302 20.54 19.34 20.13
N GLU A 303 21.20 19.07 19.01
CA GLU A 303 21.79 17.76 18.71
C GLU A 303 22.87 17.39 19.75
N GLN A 304 23.75 18.34 20.11
CA GLN A 304 24.79 18.14 21.11
C GLN A 304 24.23 17.92 22.53
N ALA A 305 23.10 18.53 22.85
CA ALA A 305 22.37 18.28 24.09
C ALA A 305 21.69 16.90 24.16
N GLY A 306 21.76 16.11 23.06
CA GLY A 306 21.17 14.77 22.99
C GLY A 306 19.64 14.78 23.07
N LEU A 307 19.01 15.83 22.55
CA LEU A 307 17.56 15.95 22.48
C LEU A 307 17.01 14.94 21.45
N PHE A 308 15.72 14.65 21.55
CA PHE A 308 14.99 13.70 20.73
C PHE A 308 14.73 14.24 19.31
N ILE A 309 15.80 14.69 18.65
CA ILE A 309 15.81 15.15 17.26
C ILE A 309 16.56 14.11 16.43
N GLU A 310 15.92 13.65 15.37
CA GLU A 310 16.42 12.61 14.50
C GLU A 310 16.78 13.21 13.13
N ARG A 311 17.80 12.65 12.53
CA ARG A 311 18.20 12.88 11.15
C ARG A 311 17.98 11.59 10.37
N PRO A 312 16.80 11.39 9.72
CA PRO A 312 16.46 10.13 9.05
C PRO A 312 17.45 9.72 7.97
N ASP A 313 18.02 10.70 7.26
CA ASP A 313 19.06 10.53 6.28
C ASP A 313 20.23 11.47 6.62
N PRO A 314 21.44 10.94 6.89
CA PRO A 314 22.63 11.75 7.17
C PRO A 314 23.03 12.71 6.03
N HIS A 315 22.62 12.38 4.80
CA HIS A 315 22.90 13.22 3.62
C HIS A 315 21.78 14.25 3.35
N ALA A 316 20.59 14.06 3.90
CA ALA A 316 19.49 15.00 3.81
C ALA A 316 19.61 16.08 4.90
N GLN A 317 19.16 17.30 4.56
CA GLN A 317 19.11 18.41 5.52
C GLN A 317 17.85 18.37 6.39
N TRP A 318 17.10 17.25 6.39
CA TRP A 318 15.86 17.09 7.10
C TRP A 318 16.09 16.58 8.51
N TYR A 319 15.39 17.24 9.46
CA TYR A 319 15.28 16.86 10.87
C TYR A 319 13.83 16.54 11.19
N ARG A 320 13.63 15.68 12.14
CA ARG A 320 12.31 15.43 12.75
C ARG A 320 12.44 15.21 14.24
N PHE A 321 11.39 15.51 14.97
CA PHE A 321 11.29 15.09 16.36
C PHE A 321 10.95 13.60 16.46
N GLN A 322 11.54 12.91 17.42
CA GLN A 322 11.05 11.60 17.84
C GLN A 322 9.56 11.74 18.19
N ARG A 323 8.76 10.75 17.84
CA ARG A 323 7.30 10.90 17.81
C ARG A 323 6.70 11.38 19.13
N LEU A 324 7.00 10.70 20.25
CA LEU A 324 6.46 11.06 21.56
C LEU A 324 6.95 12.43 22.02
N PHE A 325 8.19 12.79 21.69
CA PHE A 325 8.72 14.12 21.97
C PHE A 325 8.03 15.21 21.15
N GLY A 326 7.79 14.98 19.89
CA GLY A 326 7.00 15.88 19.04
C GLY A 326 5.56 16.05 19.56
N GLU A 327 4.94 14.97 20.05
CA GLU A 327 3.63 15.01 20.71
C GLU A 327 3.66 15.77 22.04
N TYR A 328 4.72 15.62 22.82
CA TYR A 328 4.96 16.43 24.03
C TYR A 328 5.06 17.91 23.69
N LEU A 329 5.88 18.32 22.72
CA LEU A 329 6.00 19.71 22.29
C LEU A 329 4.64 20.28 21.84
N ARG A 330 3.86 19.51 21.11
CA ARG A 330 2.50 19.89 20.73
C ARG A 330 1.57 20.04 21.94
N HIS A 331 1.70 19.16 22.93
CA HIS A 331 0.94 19.26 24.18
C HIS A 331 1.32 20.51 24.96
N ARG A 332 2.62 20.79 25.12
CA ARG A 332 3.11 21.97 25.85
C ARG A 332 2.89 23.30 25.14
N ARG A 333 2.52 23.26 23.85
CA ARG A 333 2.24 24.46 23.05
C ARG A 333 1.14 25.37 23.63
N HIS A 334 0.25 24.84 24.48
CA HIS A 334 -0.74 25.65 25.21
C HIS A 334 -0.11 26.73 26.12
N GLU A 335 1.17 26.65 26.41
CA GLU A 335 1.91 27.71 27.15
C GLU A 335 2.11 28.97 26.30
N LEU A 336 2.15 28.79 24.97
CA LEU A 336 2.17 29.91 24.04
C LEU A 336 0.77 30.53 23.90
N SER A 337 0.72 31.87 23.80
CA SER A 337 -0.55 32.55 23.55
C SER A 337 -1.20 32.07 22.24
N LEU A 338 -2.52 32.04 22.17
CA LEU A 338 -3.23 31.69 20.94
C LEU A 338 -2.82 32.58 19.75
N ALA A 339 -2.54 33.84 19.99
CA ALA A 339 -2.05 34.76 18.96
C ALA A 339 -0.67 34.32 18.44
N THR A 340 0.25 33.96 19.34
CA THR A 340 1.57 33.43 18.98
C THR A 340 1.44 32.14 18.17
N GLN A 341 0.60 31.21 18.60
CA GLN A 341 0.40 29.94 17.89
C GLN A 341 -0.12 30.20 16.47
N ARG A 342 -1.14 31.05 16.29
CA ARG A 342 -1.66 31.44 14.97
C ARG A 342 -0.58 32.06 14.09
N THR A 343 0.20 32.98 14.63
CA THR A 343 1.30 33.62 13.88
C THR A 343 2.35 32.60 13.45
N LEU A 344 2.72 31.65 14.31
CA LEU A 344 3.66 30.57 13.98
C LEU A 344 3.12 29.68 12.87
N HIS A 345 1.87 29.28 12.95
CA HIS A 345 1.23 28.49 11.89
C HIS A 345 1.13 29.26 10.56
N GLN A 346 0.84 30.57 10.59
CA GLN A 346 0.84 31.41 9.37
C GLN A 346 2.25 31.49 8.75
N ARG A 347 3.28 31.74 9.55
CA ARG A 347 4.67 31.76 9.08
C ARG A 347 5.09 30.39 8.55
N ALA A 348 4.72 29.30 9.23
CA ALA A 348 4.96 27.96 8.76
C ALA A 348 4.29 27.69 7.40
N SER A 349 3.06 28.14 7.23
CA SER A 349 2.33 28.05 5.95
C SER A 349 3.09 28.76 4.81
N GLN A 350 3.51 29.99 5.04
CA GLN A 350 4.30 30.77 4.06
C GLN A 350 5.65 30.13 3.77
N ALA A 351 6.33 29.60 4.80
CA ALA A 351 7.62 28.95 4.66
C ALA A 351 7.51 27.65 3.84
N TRP A 352 6.49 26.83 4.09
CA TRP A 352 6.22 25.61 3.30
C TRP A 352 5.86 25.94 1.85
N LEU A 353 5.09 27.00 1.63
CA LEU A 353 4.76 27.46 0.28
C LEU A 353 6.03 27.89 -0.49
N ALA A 354 6.92 28.58 0.18
CA ALA A 354 8.21 29.01 -0.41
C ALA A 354 9.13 27.82 -0.73
N LEU A 355 8.98 26.68 -0.04
CA LEU A 355 9.65 25.42 -0.33
C LEU A 355 8.88 24.54 -1.34
N ASN A 356 7.83 25.06 -1.97
CA ASN A 356 7.02 24.38 -2.95
C ASN A 356 6.30 23.11 -2.41
N ASP A 357 5.94 23.11 -1.12
CA ASP A 357 5.11 22.08 -0.49
C ASP A 357 3.72 22.65 -0.15
N PRO A 358 2.77 22.68 -1.10
CA PRO A 358 1.45 23.24 -0.89
C PRO A 358 0.58 22.44 0.08
N VAL A 359 0.87 21.14 0.25
CA VAL A 359 0.15 20.27 1.19
C VAL A 359 0.42 20.71 2.62
N MET A 360 1.71 20.88 2.96
CA MET A 360 2.09 21.35 4.29
C MET A 360 1.71 22.81 4.50
N ALA A 361 1.79 23.65 3.47
CA ALA A 361 1.35 25.05 3.53
C ALA A 361 -0.14 25.15 3.89
N LEU A 362 -1.01 24.42 3.19
CA LEU A 362 -2.45 24.44 3.47
C LEU A 362 -2.77 23.87 4.86
N ARG A 363 -2.11 22.77 5.27
CA ARG A 363 -2.27 22.20 6.62
C ARG A 363 -1.96 23.23 7.71
N GLN A 364 -0.89 23.99 7.55
CA GLN A 364 -0.49 25.02 8.51
C GLN A 364 -1.47 26.23 8.49
N ALA A 365 -1.96 26.64 7.33
CA ALA A 365 -2.95 27.71 7.23
C ALA A 365 -4.29 27.35 7.90
N ILE A 366 -4.71 26.08 7.80
CA ILE A 366 -5.90 25.57 8.50
C ILE A 366 -5.68 25.62 10.02
N LEU A 367 -4.51 25.19 10.50
CA LEU A 367 -4.17 25.23 11.93
C LEU A 367 -4.02 26.66 12.47
N ALA A 368 -3.69 27.61 11.61
CA ALA A 368 -3.71 29.05 11.95
C ALA A 368 -5.13 29.62 12.09
N GLU A 369 -6.15 28.86 11.69
CA GLU A 369 -7.54 29.34 11.62
C GLU A 369 -7.65 30.66 10.84
N SER A 370 -6.94 30.80 9.71
CA SER A 370 -6.91 32.00 8.86
C SER A 370 -7.70 31.79 7.56
N PRO A 371 -9.01 32.15 7.51
CA PRO A 371 -9.82 31.94 6.32
C PRO A 371 -9.26 32.64 5.06
N GLY A 372 -8.67 33.83 5.24
CA GLY A 372 -8.10 34.61 4.13
C GLY A 372 -6.89 33.91 3.48
N ASP A 373 -5.97 33.38 4.30
CA ASP A 373 -4.80 32.63 3.82
C ASP A 373 -5.23 31.30 3.19
N VAL A 374 -6.18 30.59 3.83
CA VAL A 374 -6.74 29.35 3.29
C VAL A 374 -7.40 29.57 1.94
N ALA A 375 -8.24 30.62 1.79
CA ALA A 375 -8.87 30.94 0.51
C ALA A 375 -7.84 31.25 -0.59
N SER A 376 -6.81 32.03 -0.25
CA SER A 376 -5.73 32.39 -1.17
C SER A 376 -4.92 31.17 -1.61
N LEU A 377 -4.59 30.26 -0.69
CA LEU A 377 -3.91 29.01 -0.97
C LEU A 377 -4.76 28.06 -1.82
N LEU A 378 -6.04 27.91 -1.50
CA LEU A 378 -6.95 27.08 -2.29
C LEU A 378 -7.08 27.60 -3.72
N VAL A 379 -7.19 28.90 -3.93
CA VAL A 379 -7.23 29.48 -5.29
C VAL A 379 -5.92 29.30 -6.02
N SER A 380 -4.78 29.53 -5.39
CA SER A 380 -3.48 29.49 -6.07
C SER A 380 -2.91 28.07 -6.20
N GLN A 381 -3.09 27.21 -5.21
CA GLN A 381 -2.51 25.87 -5.13
C GLN A 381 -3.54 24.73 -5.27
N GLY A 382 -4.81 25.07 -5.30
CA GLY A 382 -5.92 24.10 -5.42
C GLY A 382 -5.74 23.10 -6.57
N PRO A 383 -5.33 23.53 -7.78
CA PRO A 383 -5.07 22.60 -8.88
C PRO A 383 -4.00 21.57 -8.57
N ALA A 384 -2.88 21.98 -7.95
CA ALA A 384 -1.80 21.08 -7.58
C ALA A 384 -2.22 20.10 -6.47
N LEU A 385 -2.97 20.61 -5.47
CA LEU A 385 -3.50 19.80 -4.38
C LEU A 385 -4.56 18.79 -4.86
N LEU A 386 -5.40 19.19 -5.81
CA LEU A 386 -6.37 18.29 -6.43
C LEU A 386 -5.67 17.18 -7.23
N ALA A 387 -4.65 17.56 -8.00
CA ALA A 387 -3.85 16.63 -8.80
C ALA A 387 -3.05 15.62 -7.92
N SER A 388 -2.61 16.03 -6.73
CA SER A 388 -1.94 15.15 -5.77
C SER A 388 -2.90 14.25 -4.97
N GLY A 389 -4.21 14.38 -5.16
CA GLY A 389 -5.20 13.60 -4.43
C GLY A 389 -5.42 14.04 -2.97
N ALA A 390 -5.02 15.24 -2.59
CA ALA A 390 -5.15 15.77 -1.23
C ALA A 390 -6.60 16.15 -0.85
N TYR A 391 -7.57 15.31 -1.22
CA TYR A 391 -9.01 15.62 -1.07
C TYR A 391 -9.44 15.90 0.36
N ALA A 392 -8.93 15.13 1.32
CA ALA A 392 -9.28 15.31 2.73
C ALA A 392 -8.80 16.68 3.26
N LEU A 393 -7.62 17.11 2.85
CA LEU A 393 -7.06 18.40 3.23
C LEU A 393 -7.79 19.56 2.55
N LEU A 394 -8.12 19.41 1.27
CA LEU A 394 -8.96 20.36 0.53
C LEU A 394 -10.35 20.51 1.18
N ALA A 395 -10.98 19.39 1.56
CA ALA A 395 -12.26 19.40 2.27
C ALA A 395 -12.19 20.14 3.62
N GLN A 396 -11.12 19.95 4.38
CA GLN A 396 -10.90 20.67 5.65
C GLN A 396 -10.75 22.18 5.40
N GLY A 397 -9.96 22.57 4.40
CA GLY A 397 -9.78 23.99 4.04
C GLY A 397 -11.07 24.64 3.56
N LEU A 398 -11.83 23.96 2.71
CA LEU A 398 -13.15 24.43 2.24
C LEU A 398 -14.16 24.47 3.40
N GLY A 399 -14.13 23.50 4.31
CA GLY A 399 -14.98 23.49 5.50
C GLY A 399 -14.72 24.68 6.43
N LEU A 400 -13.48 25.14 6.54
CA LEU A 400 -13.14 26.35 7.31
C LEU A 400 -13.73 27.64 6.70
N LEU A 401 -13.82 27.70 5.36
CA LEU A 401 -14.38 28.85 4.67
C LEU A 401 -15.91 28.91 4.77
N GLY A 402 -16.57 27.77 4.69
CA GLY A 402 -18.03 27.67 4.62
C GLY A 402 -18.62 28.11 3.27
N GLU A 403 -19.85 27.68 3.01
CA GLU A 403 -20.55 27.92 1.73
C GLU A 403 -20.65 29.41 1.31
N PRO A 404 -20.88 30.37 2.21
CA PRO A 404 -21.01 31.80 1.82
C PRO A 404 -19.71 32.36 1.22
N GLN A 405 -18.55 31.93 1.70
CA GLN A 405 -17.27 32.40 1.15
C GLN A 405 -16.88 31.63 -0.12
N ILE A 406 -17.19 30.32 -0.17
CA ILE A 406 -16.93 29.48 -1.34
C ILE A 406 -17.72 29.99 -2.54
N SER A 407 -19.02 30.29 -2.38
CA SER A 407 -19.94 30.71 -3.47
C SER A 407 -19.56 32.03 -4.16
N THR A 408 -18.64 32.79 -3.59
CA THR A 408 -18.23 34.09 -4.14
C THR A 408 -17.13 33.98 -5.21
N ARG A 409 -16.42 32.87 -5.30
CA ARG A 409 -15.26 32.66 -6.20
C ARG A 409 -15.43 31.44 -7.06
N PRO A 410 -15.37 31.56 -8.37
CA PRO A 410 -15.55 30.43 -9.29
C PRO A 410 -14.54 29.29 -9.08
N GLU A 411 -13.26 29.60 -8.72
CA GLU A 411 -12.22 28.61 -8.43
C GLU A 411 -12.55 27.77 -7.19
N LEU A 412 -13.05 28.42 -6.13
CA LEU A 412 -13.43 27.74 -4.89
C LEU A 412 -14.66 26.86 -5.09
N VAL A 413 -15.63 27.33 -5.86
CA VAL A 413 -16.83 26.55 -6.23
C VAL A 413 -16.43 25.31 -7.04
N LEU A 414 -15.52 25.48 -8.00
CA LEU A 414 -15.02 24.37 -8.80
C LEU A 414 -14.28 23.32 -7.93
N LEU A 415 -13.39 23.77 -7.05
CA LEU A 415 -12.69 22.87 -6.11
C LEU A 415 -13.67 22.16 -5.18
N TYR A 416 -14.65 22.88 -4.64
CA TYR A 416 -15.69 22.30 -3.78
C TYR A 416 -16.50 21.22 -4.52
N GLY A 417 -16.83 21.47 -5.78
CA GLY A 417 -17.50 20.49 -6.62
C GLY A 417 -16.66 19.22 -6.86
N TRP A 418 -15.38 19.36 -7.19
CA TRP A 418 -14.49 18.23 -7.41
C TRP A 418 -14.16 17.46 -6.12
N VAL A 419 -13.97 18.16 -5.00
CA VAL A 419 -13.72 17.53 -3.70
C VAL A 419 -14.96 16.75 -3.24
N SER A 420 -16.15 17.37 -3.32
CA SER A 420 -17.42 16.72 -2.97
C SER A 420 -17.69 15.51 -3.87
N HIS A 421 -17.37 15.63 -5.17
CA HIS A 421 -17.47 14.54 -6.12
C HIS A 421 -16.50 13.38 -5.73
N ALA A 422 -15.25 13.69 -5.44
CA ALA A 422 -14.26 12.69 -5.03
C ALA A 422 -14.60 12.00 -3.70
N GLN A 423 -15.36 12.69 -2.84
CA GLN A 423 -15.89 12.13 -1.59
C GLN A 423 -17.28 11.49 -1.77
N PHE A 424 -17.78 11.41 -3.00
CA PHE A 424 -19.08 10.82 -3.36
C PHE A 424 -20.31 11.51 -2.74
N GLN A 425 -20.14 12.75 -2.39
CA GLN A 425 -21.22 13.62 -1.89
C GLN A 425 -21.98 14.23 -3.09
N PHE A 426 -22.67 13.38 -3.85
CA PHE A 426 -23.30 13.77 -5.12
C PHE A 426 -24.37 14.83 -4.94
N ASP A 427 -25.08 14.88 -3.81
CA ASP A 427 -26.06 15.93 -3.49
C ASP A 427 -25.39 17.30 -3.38
N ILE A 428 -24.19 17.34 -2.76
CA ILE A 428 -23.41 18.58 -2.68
C ILE A 428 -22.90 18.95 -4.06
N THR A 429 -22.39 17.98 -4.82
CA THR A 429 -21.94 18.23 -6.20
C THR A 429 -23.07 18.77 -7.08
N ALA A 430 -24.29 18.23 -6.97
CA ALA A 430 -25.45 18.72 -7.70
C ALA A 430 -25.83 20.15 -7.29
N ARG A 431 -25.79 20.47 -6.01
CA ARG A 431 -26.01 21.82 -5.48
C ARG A 431 -24.97 22.82 -6.01
N VAL A 432 -23.69 22.43 -6.00
CA VAL A 432 -22.59 23.22 -6.57
C VAL A 432 -22.83 23.48 -8.06
N ILE A 433 -23.28 22.49 -8.81
CA ILE A 433 -23.63 22.66 -10.23
C ILE A 433 -24.76 23.62 -10.40
N SER A 434 -25.79 23.62 -9.54
CA SER A 434 -26.87 24.60 -9.60
C SER A 434 -26.37 26.04 -9.34
N TRP A 435 -25.39 26.23 -8.45
CA TRP A 435 -24.73 27.53 -8.27
C TRP A 435 -23.99 27.98 -9.53
N ILE A 436 -23.25 27.08 -10.16
CA ILE A 436 -22.54 27.34 -11.42
C ILE A 436 -23.54 27.74 -12.51
N GLU A 437 -24.63 26.98 -12.67
CA GLU A 437 -25.64 27.21 -13.72
C GLU A 437 -26.33 28.59 -13.56
N ALA A 438 -26.52 29.05 -12.31
CA ALA A 438 -27.09 30.39 -12.03
C ALA A 438 -26.12 31.55 -12.39
N GLN A 439 -24.81 31.26 -12.55
CA GLN A 439 -23.78 32.28 -12.76
C GLN A 439 -23.11 32.21 -14.14
N LEU A 440 -23.53 31.30 -15.01
CA LEU A 440 -22.86 31.05 -16.32
C LEU A 440 -22.87 32.29 -17.25
N GLU A 441 -23.77 33.23 -17.04
CA GLU A 441 -23.85 34.48 -17.80
C GLU A 441 -22.85 35.55 -17.29
N VAL A 442 -22.26 35.38 -16.12
CA VAL A 442 -21.33 36.35 -15.51
C VAL A 442 -19.93 36.17 -16.13
N PRO A 443 -19.28 37.22 -16.65
CA PRO A 443 -18.01 37.13 -17.37
C PRO A 443 -16.89 36.45 -16.57
N GLU A 444 -16.80 36.68 -15.25
CA GLU A 444 -15.81 36.10 -14.36
C GLU A 444 -15.96 34.55 -14.27
N TRP A 445 -17.19 34.04 -14.35
CA TRP A 445 -17.49 32.61 -14.34
C TRP A 445 -17.30 31.96 -15.71
N GLN A 446 -17.52 32.69 -16.80
CA GLN A 446 -17.31 32.21 -18.16
C GLN A 446 -15.84 31.82 -18.43
N VAL A 447 -14.91 32.43 -17.72
CA VAL A 447 -13.47 32.08 -17.83
C VAL A 447 -13.22 30.61 -17.54
N LEU A 448 -14.01 29.98 -16.65
CA LEU A 448 -13.88 28.58 -16.26
C LEU A 448 -14.95 27.66 -16.90
N SER A 449 -15.52 28.08 -18.02
CA SER A 449 -16.60 27.35 -18.69
C SER A 449 -16.22 25.90 -19.09
N ALA A 450 -14.96 25.65 -19.48
CA ALA A 450 -14.47 24.31 -19.81
C ALA A 450 -14.45 23.41 -18.57
N GLU A 451 -13.94 23.93 -17.44
CA GLU A 451 -13.87 23.21 -16.17
C GLU A 451 -15.27 22.92 -15.62
N PHE A 452 -16.16 23.90 -15.67
CA PHE A 452 -17.55 23.71 -15.26
C PHE A 452 -18.30 22.72 -16.13
N ALA A 453 -18.12 22.76 -17.45
CA ALA A 453 -18.69 21.76 -18.36
C ALA A 453 -18.18 20.35 -18.04
N THR A 454 -16.88 20.22 -17.69
CA THR A 454 -16.27 18.95 -17.29
C THR A 454 -16.88 18.41 -16.00
N LEU A 455 -17.04 19.26 -14.95
CA LEU A 455 -17.67 18.84 -13.69
C LEU A 455 -19.13 18.41 -13.90
N ARG A 456 -19.89 19.15 -14.72
CA ARG A 456 -21.26 18.79 -15.09
C ARG A 456 -21.34 17.49 -15.87
N ALA A 457 -20.42 17.27 -16.79
CA ALA A 457 -20.29 16.02 -17.54
C ALA A 457 -19.99 14.85 -16.62
N GLN A 458 -19.09 15.05 -15.63
CA GLN A 458 -18.72 14.04 -14.65
C GLN A 458 -19.92 13.63 -13.77
N LEU A 459 -20.69 14.59 -13.28
CA LEU A 459 -21.90 14.26 -12.51
C LEU A 459 -22.92 13.52 -13.38
N ALA A 460 -23.11 13.95 -14.64
CA ALA A 460 -24.06 13.33 -15.57
C ALA A 460 -23.69 11.87 -15.84
N ILE A 461 -22.39 11.56 -16.04
CA ILE A 461 -21.96 10.17 -16.29
C ILE A 461 -22.14 9.30 -15.04
N ASN A 462 -21.85 9.85 -13.85
CA ASN A 462 -22.03 9.11 -12.59
C ASN A 462 -23.51 8.84 -12.27
N GLN A 463 -24.40 9.67 -12.78
CA GLN A 463 -25.86 9.46 -12.70
C GLN A 463 -26.38 8.51 -13.80
N GLY A 464 -25.48 7.91 -14.59
CA GLY A 464 -25.84 7.03 -15.71
C GLY A 464 -26.39 7.77 -16.95
N ASN A 465 -26.31 9.10 -16.99
CA ASN A 465 -26.84 9.93 -18.09
C ASN A 465 -25.72 10.26 -19.09
N ALA A 466 -25.31 9.25 -19.85
CA ALA A 466 -24.26 9.37 -20.87
C ALA A 466 -24.66 10.29 -22.03
N GLU A 467 -25.97 10.36 -22.36
CA GLU A 467 -26.49 11.24 -23.41
C GLU A 467 -26.29 12.72 -23.07
N ARG A 468 -26.36 13.09 -21.79
CA ARG A 468 -26.07 14.44 -21.29
C ARG A 468 -24.56 14.66 -21.11
N ALA A 469 -23.83 13.63 -20.66
CA ALA A 469 -22.41 13.73 -20.40
C ALA A 469 -21.56 13.98 -21.65
N ALA A 470 -21.86 13.28 -22.75
CA ALA A 470 -21.07 13.36 -23.99
C ALA A 470 -21.03 14.80 -24.57
N PRO A 471 -22.15 15.50 -24.83
CA PRO A 471 -22.10 16.87 -25.37
C PRO A 471 -21.46 17.87 -24.39
N LEU A 472 -21.57 17.69 -23.07
CA LEU A 472 -20.90 18.54 -22.09
C LEU A 472 -19.38 18.33 -22.11
N ALA A 473 -18.92 17.09 -22.27
CA ALA A 473 -17.50 16.79 -22.43
C ALA A 473 -16.95 17.36 -23.76
N GLU A 474 -17.70 17.27 -24.85
CA GLU A 474 -17.35 17.89 -26.13
C GLU A 474 -17.29 19.42 -26.01
N GLN A 475 -18.22 20.05 -25.30
CA GLN A 475 -18.20 21.49 -25.01
C GLN A 475 -16.96 21.88 -24.23
N ALA A 476 -16.56 21.08 -23.22
CA ALA A 476 -15.35 21.30 -22.44
C ALA A 476 -14.08 21.22 -23.30
N LEU A 477 -14.04 20.32 -24.27
CA LEU A 477 -12.90 20.14 -25.17
C LEU A 477 -12.83 21.25 -26.25
N ALA A 478 -13.91 21.95 -26.54
CA ALA A 478 -13.95 23.04 -27.51
C ALA A 478 -13.34 24.36 -26.99
N VAL A 479 -13.17 24.51 -25.68
CA VAL A 479 -12.68 25.71 -25.02
C VAL A 479 -11.40 25.39 -24.24
N PRO A 480 -10.36 26.26 -24.27
CA PRO A 480 -9.14 26.01 -23.52
C PRO A 480 -9.38 26.14 -21.99
N ALA A 481 -8.92 25.17 -21.23
CA ALA A 481 -8.94 25.23 -19.78
C ALA A 481 -8.02 26.36 -19.24
N ARG A 482 -8.42 27.01 -18.17
CA ARG A 482 -7.73 28.15 -17.59
C ARG A 482 -7.19 27.92 -16.18
N TYR A 483 -7.83 27.07 -15.43
CA TYR A 483 -7.52 26.82 -14.02
C TYR A 483 -7.03 25.38 -13.75
N LEU A 484 -7.76 24.38 -14.20
CA LEU A 484 -7.36 22.97 -14.05
C LEU A 484 -6.74 22.46 -15.35
N ALA A 485 -5.42 22.33 -15.37
CA ALA A 485 -4.69 21.82 -16.54
C ALA A 485 -5.11 20.39 -16.94
N SER A 486 -5.67 19.60 -16.01
CA SER A 486 -6.21 18.27 -16.26
C SER A 486 -7.55 18.26 -16.98
N THR A 487 -8.28 19.39 -17.07
CA THR A 487 -9.63 19.47 -17.66
C THR A 487 -9.76 18.80 -19.02
N PRO A 488 -8.89 19.04 -20.03
CA PRO A 488 -9.03 18.38 -21.34
C PRO A 488 -8.84 16.86 -21.24
N LEU A 489 -7.92 16.42 -20.38
CA LEU A 489 -7.67 15.00 -20.18
C LEU A 489 -8.86 14.33 -19.47
N THR A 490 -9.40 14.94 -18.43
CA THR A 490 -10.58 14.48 -17.71
C THR A 490 -11.82 14.48 -18.63
N ALA A 491 -12.05 15.54 -19.43
CA ALA A 491 -13.14 15.59 -20.38
C ALA A 491 -13.03 14.49 -21.45
N THR A 492 -11.82 14.17 -21.93
CA THR A 492 -11.60 13.06 -22.86
C THR A 492 -11.91 11.71 -22.19
N ALA A 493 -11.55 11.55 -20.90
CA ALA A 493 -11.89 10.34 -20.15
C ALA A 493 -13.40 10.17 -19.99
N ILE A 494 -14.11 11.24 -19.61
CA ILE A 494 -15.58 11.23 -19.51
C ILE A 494 -16.23 10.91 -20.87
N LEU A 495 -15.72 11.50 -21.94
CA LEU A 495 -16.24 11.21 -23.28
C LEU A 495 -16.02 9.73 -23.66
N SER A 496 -14.87 9.15 -23.31
CA SER A 496 -14.61 7.72 -23.50
C SER A 496 -15.61 6.85 -22.75
N GLU A 497 -15.87 7.19 -21.48
CA GLU A 497 -16.82 6.48 -20.63
C GLU A 497 -18.26 6.64 -21.15
N ALA A 498 -18.64 7.84 -21.54
CA ALA A 498 -19.95 8.09 -22.13
C ALA A 498 -20.15 7.27 -23.42
N ARG A 499 -19.14 7.18 -24.28
CA ARG A 499 -19.18 6.33 -25.48
C ARG A 499 -19.31 4.85 -25.15
N PHE A 500 -18.62 4.37 -24.09
CA PHE A 500 -18.77 3.02 -23.57
C PHE A 500 -20.22 2.75 -23.10
N VAL A 501 -20.77 3.65 -22.27
CA VAL A 501 -22.13 3.54 -21.74
C VAL A 501 -23.17 3.54 -22.86
N LEU A 502 -22.95 4.33 -23.91
CA LEU A 502 -23.81 4.39 -25.09
C LEU A 502 -23.61 3.21 -26.08
N GLY A 503 -22.69 2.29 -25.80
CA GLY A 503 -22.42 1.11 -26.58
C GLY A 503 -21.46 1.31 -27.76
N TYR A 504 -20.82 2.47 -27.90
CA TYR A 504 -19.81 2.74 -28.94
C TYR A 504 -18.43 2.27 -28.52
N LEU A 505 -18.24 0.95 -28.35
CA LEU A 505 -17.06 0.34 -27.74
C LEU A 505 -15.74 0.67 -28.44
N ASP A 506 -15.72 0.70 -29.76
CA ASP A 506 -14.52 1.00 -30.57
C ASP A 506 -14.11 2.46 -30.41
N GLU A 507 -15.07 3.40 -30.42
CA GLU A 507 -14.79 4.82 -30.14
C GLU A 507 -14.29 5.02 -28.72
N SER A 508 -14.93 4.36 -27.74
CA SER A 508 -14.48 4.38 -26.35
C SER A 508 -13.03 3.90 -26.23
N LEU A 509 -12.70 2.75 -26.86
CA LEU A 509 -11.35 2.19 -26.82
C LEU A 509 -10.32 3.11 -27.50
N GLN A 510 -10.69 3.80 -28.56
CA GLN A 510 -9.83 4.80 -29.20
C GLN A 510 -9.57 5.99 -28.27
N ARG A 511 -10.64 6.54 -27.66
CA ARG A 511 -10.52 7.69 -26.74
C ARG A 511 -9.73 7.36 -25.48
N VAL A 512 -9.95 6.22 -24.87
CA VAL A 512 -9.21 5.85 -23.66
C VAL A 512 -7.72 5.59 -23.92
N ARG A 513 -7.35 5.15 -25.10
CA ARG A 513 -5.94 5.07 -25.51
C ARG A 513 -5.30 6.46 -25.68
N GLU A 514 -6.08 7.45 -26.10
CA GLU A 514 -5.66 8.84 -26.11
C GLU A 514 -5.45 9.36 -24.66
N VAL A 515 -6.35 9.02 -23.75
CA VAL A 515 -6.20 9.31 -22.32
C VAL A 515 -4.90 8.67 -21.76
N GLU A 516 -4.64 7.39 -22.05
CA GLU A 516 -3.39 6.71 -21.63
C GLU A 516 -2.15 7.48 -22.11
N ARG A 517 -2.14 7.87 -23.39
CA ARG A 517 -1.00 8.61 -23.96
C ARG A 517 -0.78 9.97 -23.29
N LEU A 518 -1.88 10.72 -23.10
CA LEU A 518 -1.82 12.06 -22.50
C LEU A 518 -1.48 12.02 -21.01
N ALA A 519 -2.08 11.07 -20.27
CA ALA A 519 -1.79 10.87 -18.85
C ALA A 519 -0.32 10.48 -18.63
N ARG A 520 0.23 9.62 -19.48
CA ARG A 520 1.64 9.24 -19.44
C ARG A 520 2.58 10.43 -19.72
N GLN A 521 2.22 11.30 -20.66
CA GLN A 521 3.00 12.51 -20.98
C GLN A 521 2.99 13.55 -19.86
N ARG A 522 1.92 13.56 -19.04
CA ARG A 522 1.73 14.51 -17.94
C ARG A 522 2.10 13.94 -16.59
N GLU A 523 2.54 12.69 -16.54
CA GLU A 523 2.80 11.95 -15.30
C GLU A 523 1.58 11.88 -14.36
N ASP A 524 0.37 11.95 -14.94
CA ASP A 524 -0.88 11.80 -14.20
C ASP A 524 -1.15 10.32 -13.97
N HIS A 525 -0.62 9.81 -12.87
CA HIS A 525 -0.71 8.40 -12.51
C HIS A 525 -2.14 7.92 -12.27
N GLN A 526 -3.00 8.79 -11.75
CA GLN A 526 -4.39 8.43 -11.45
C GLN A 526 -5.20 8.20 -12.73
N LEU A 527 -5.16 9.14 -13.68
CA LEU A 527 -5.83 8.98 -14.96
C LEU A 527 -5.18 7.92 -15.85
N LEU A 528 -3.86 7.73 -15.71
CA LEU A 528 -3.17 6.62 -16.38
C LEU A 528 -3.69 5.26 -15.91
N LEU A 529 -3.81 5.05 -14.60
CA LEU A 529 -4.36 3.82 -14.03
C LEU A 529 -5.84 3.65 -14.39
N TRP A 530 -6.63 4.70 -14.30
CA TRP A 530 -8.02 4.69 -14.74
C TRP A 530 -8.15 4.28 -16.22
N SER A 531 -7.26 4.78 -17.09
CA SER A 531 -7.27 4.42 -18.51
C SER A 531 -7.02 2.93 -18.75
N PHE A 532 -6.13 2.30 -17.99
CA PHE A 532 -5.92 0.86 -18.05
C PHE A 532 -7.15 0.08 -17.57
N CYS A 533 -7.79 0.54 -16.49
CA CYS A 533 -9.03 -0.06 -15.99
C CYS A 533 -10.12 -0.01 -17.06
N HIS A 534 -10.36 1.15 -17.63
CA HIS A 534 -11.42 1.36 -18.62
C HIS A 534 -11.14 0.64 -19.95
N GLN A 535 -9.86 0.59 -20.41
CA GLN A 535 -9.48 -0.28 -21.55
C GLN A 535 -9.79 -1.74 -21.25
N SER A 536 -9.46 -2.23 -20.05
CA SER A 536 -9.73 -3.61 -19.64
C SER A 536 -11.23 -3.90 -19.64
N GLU A 537 -12.04 -3.00 -19.09
CA GLU A 537 -13.50 -3.14 -19.02
C GLU A 537 -14.13 -3.16 -20.42
N THR A 538 -13.70 -2.25 -21.29
CA THR A 538 -14.14 -2.21 -22.69
C THR A 538 -13.78 -3.51 -23.45
N LEU A 539 -12.57 -4.01 -23.25
CA LEU A 539 -12.11 -5.27 -23.85
C LEU A 539 -12.88 -6.48 -23.31
N VAL A 540 -13.22 -6.48 -22.02
CA VAL A 540 -14.09 -7.51 -21.44
C VAL A 540 -15.48 -7.48 -22.07
N ALA A 541 -16.08 -6.31 -22.29
CA ALA A 541 -17.36 -6.16 -22.97
C ALA A 541 -17.31 -6.71 -24.41
N GLN A 542 -16.21 -6.47 -25.14
CA GLN A 542 -15.95 -7.03 -26.48
C GLN A 542 -15.64 -8.53 -26.48
N GLY A 543 -15.58 -9.18 -25.32
CA GLY A 543 -15.22 -10.61 -25.21
C GLY A 543 -13.72 -10.91 -25.36
N ARG A 544 -12.86 -9.91 -25.28
CA ARG A 544 -11.39 -10.01 -25.45
C ARG A 544 -10.67 -10.09 -24.11
N LEU A 545 -11.01 -11.12 -23.31
CA LEU A 545 -10.52 -11.24 -21.92
C LEU A 545 -9.01 -11.32 -21.83
N GLN A 546 -8.34 -12.03 -22.76
CA GLN A 546 -6.88 -12.11 -22.75
C GLN A 546 -6.23 -10.72 -22.96
N ALA A 547 -6.77 -9.94 -23.92
CA ALA A 547 -6.26 -8.58 -24.14
C ALA A 547 -6.50 -7.67 -22.92
N ALA A 548 -7.65 -7.85 -22.24
CA ALA A 548 -7.92 -7.15 -20.98
C ALA A 548 -6.90 -7.53 -19.90
N TYR A 549 -6.59 -8.81 -19.76
CA TYR A 549 -5.59 -9.30 -18.83
C TYR A 549 -4.19 -8.75 -19.14
N ASP A 550 -3.78 -8.69 -20.40
CA ASP A 550 -2.48 -8.14 -20.82
C ASP A 550 -2.36 -6.64 -20.51
N ILE A 551 -3.47 -5.88 -20.63
CA ILE A 551 -3.51 -4.47 -20.18
C ILE A 551 -3.32 -4.37 -18.66
N GLN A 552 -3.96 -5.27 -17.90
CA GLN A 552 -3.81 -5.29 -16.44
C GLN A 552 -2.39 -5.61 -15.99
N GLU A 553 -1.69 -6.54 -16.68
CA GLU A 553 -0.27 -6.81 -16.39
C GLU A 553 0.59 -5.55 -16.55
N ARG A 554 0.33 -4.75 -17.59
CA ARG A 554 1.02 -3.47 -17.79
C ARG A 554 0.69 -2.48 -16.68
N ALA A 555 -0.55 -2.45 -16.22
CA ALA A 555 -1.00 -1.58 -15.15
C ALA A 555 -0.36 -1.95 -13.81
N PHE A 556 -0.33 -3.24 -13.45
CA PHE A 556 0.32 -3.72 -12.23
C PHE A 556 1.83 -3.46 -12.23
N ALA A 557 2.50 -3.70 -13.36
CA ALA A 557 3.91 -3.36 -13.49
C ALA A 557 4.19 -1.84 -13.38
N HIS A 558 3.19 -0.99 -13.67
CA HIS A 558 3.31 0.45 -13.44
C HIS A 558 3.09 0.80 -11.97
N LEU A 559 2.08 0.21 -11.32
CA LEU A 559 1.82 0.39 -9.88
C LEU A 559 3.04 0.06 -9.03
N GLU A 560 3.64 -1.10 -9.27
CA GLU A 560 4.81 -1.58 -8.54
C GLU A 560 6.04 -0.66 -8.74
N ARG A 561 6.34 -0.29 -10.00
CA ARG A 561 7.48 0.57 -10.29
C ARG A 561 7.38 1.98 -9.73
N ALA A 562 6.16 2.49 -9.60
CA ALA A 562 5.89 3.85 -9.14
C ALA A 562 5.46 3.90 -7.66
N GLU A 563 5.45 2.76 -6.96
CA GLU A 563 5.02 2.63 -5.56
C GLU A 563 3.61 3.19 -5.29
N LEU A 564 2.69 3.00 -6.25
CA LEU A 564 1.35 3.58 -6.25
C LEU A 564 0.25 2.61 -5.80
N GLU A 565 0.60 1.50 -5.19
CA GLU A 565 -0.34 0.44 -4.76
C GLU A 565 -1.38 0.94 -3.77
N HIS A 566 -1.10 2.05 -3.09
CA HIS A 566 -1.98 2.68 -2.11
C HIS A 566 -3.08 3.57 -2.72
N LEU A 567 -3.04 3.84 -4.02
CA LEU A 567 -4.04 4.71 -4.67
C LEU A 567 -5.40 4.02 -4.75
N PRO A 568 -6.51 4.67 -4.35
CA PRO A 568 -7.86 4.08 -4.40
C PRO A 568 -8.28 3.57 -5.78
N VAL A 569 -7.80 4.18 -6.86
CA VAL A 569 -8.07 3.74 -8.24
C VAL A 569 -7.52 2.34 -8.53
N ALA A 570 -6.55 1.84 -7.77
CA ALA A 570 -6.02 0.49 -7.90
C ALA A 570 -7.07 -0.59 -7.55
N GLU A 571 -8.06 -0.27 -6.70
CA GLU A 571 -9.21 -1.17 -6.46
C GLU A 571 -9.89 -1.56 -7.77
N PHE A 572 -10.15 -0.60 -8.64
CA PHE A 572 -10.81 -0.85 -9.92
C PHE A 572 -10.04 -1.89 -10.75
N LEU A 573 -8.71 -1.80 -10.78
CA LEU A 573 -7.85 -2.76 -11.46
C LEU A 573 -7.93 -4.16 -10.82
N TYR A 574 -7.84 -4.26 -9.50
CA TYR A 574 -7.95 -5.51 -8.75
C TYR A 574 -9.33 -6.16 -8.93
N ARG A 575 -10.38 -5.39 -8.94
CA ARG A 575 -11.76 -5.83 -9.15
C ARG A 575 -11.96 -6.46 -10.53
N ILE A 576 -11.53 -5.78 -11.61
CA ILE A 576 -11.63 -6.33 -12.96
C ILE A 576 -10.73 -7.56 -13.11
N ARG A 577 -9.54 -7.54 -12.50
CA ARG A 577 -8.65 -8.70 -12.45
C ARG A 577 -9.33 -9.90 -11.83
N SER A 578 -9.95 -9.71 -10.67
CA SER A 578 -10.73 -10.75 -9.98
C SER A 578 -11.85 -11.30 -10.87
N GLN A 579 -12.56 -10.43 -11.59
CA GLN A 579 -13.63 -10.83 -12.52
C GLN A 579 -13.11 -11.69 -13.68
N VAL A 580 -12.02 -11.30 -14.32
CA VAL A 580 -11.40 -12.06 -15.43
C VAL A 580 -10.92 -13.42 -14.95
N LEU A 581 -10.23 -13.45 -13.81
CA LEU A 581 -9.72 -14.68 -13.20
C LEU A 581 -10.86 -15.62 -12.77
N TRP A 582 -11.96 -15.08 -12.23
CA TRP A 582 -13.14 -15.84 -11.91
C TRP A 582 -13.79 -16.46 -13.18
N GLU A 583 -13.87 -15.71 -14.26
CA GLU A 583 -14.35 -16.24 -15.54
C GLU A 583 -13.45 -17.35 -16.08
N TRP A 584 -12.15 -17.30 -15.79
CA TRP A 584 -11.23 -18.39 -16.17
C TRP A 584 -11.17 -19.54 -15.16
N HIS A 585 -11.96 -19.46 -14.09
CA HIS A 585 -11.98 -20.42 -12.98
C HIS A 585 -10.65 -20.53 -12.21
N ARG A 586 -9.87 -19.44 -12.17
CA ARG A 586 -8.64 -19.28 -11.37
C ARG A 586 -9.02 -18.68 -10.02
N LEU A 587 -9.71 -19.49 -9.17
CA LEU A 587 -10.44 -18.99 -8.01
C LEU A 587 -9.53 -18.41 -6.92
N ASP A 588 -8.36 -19.00 -6.67
CA ASP A 588 -7.44 -18.55 -5.62
C ASP A 588 -6.82 -17.19 -5.97
N GLU A 589 -6.43 -17.01 -7.22
CA GLU A 589 -5.91 -15.74 -7.70
C GLU A 589 -7.00 -14.66 -7.79
N ALA A 590 -8.22 -15.05 -8.18
CA ALA A 590 -9.36 -14.15 -8.18
C ALA A 590 -9.68 -13.63 -6.77
N GLU A 591 -9.62 -14.50 -5.75
CA GLU A 591 -9.79 -14.14 -4.35
C GLU A 591 -8.70 -13.20 -3.86
N GLN A 592 -7.43 -13.53 -4.11
CA GLN A 592 -6.31 -12.67 -3.74
C GLN A 592 -6.44 -11.27 -4.36
N ALA A 593 -6.84 -11.18 -5.62
CA ALA A 593 -7.07 -9.89 -6.26
C ALA A 593 -8.20 -9.11 -5.58
N ALA A 594 -9.34 -9.73 -5.28
CA ALA A 594 -10.45 -9.07 -4.60
C ALA A 594 -10.08 -8.61 -3.18
N LEU A 595 -9.31 -9.41 -2.43
CA LEU A 595 -8.84 -9.06 -1.09
C LEU A 595 -7.84 -7.88 -1.13
N LYS A 596 -6.93 -7.85 -2.11
CA LYS A 596 -6.06 -6.69 -2.33
C LYS A 596 -6.87 -5.44 -2.67
N GLY A 597 -7.92 -5.55 -3.48
CA GLY A 597 -8.83 -4.45 -3.75
C GLY A 597 -9.48 -3.89 -2.48
N ILE A 598 -9.92 -4.74 -1.55
CA ILE A 598 -10.44 -4.30 -0.25
C ILE A 598 -9.35 -3.59 0.58
N ALA A 599 -8.14 -4.15 0.62
CA ALA A 599 -7.04 -3.59 1.40
C ALA A 599 -6.65 -2.17 0.96
N VAL A 600 -6.71 -1.88 -0.33
CA VAL A 600 -6.48 -0.52 -0.88
C VAL A 600 -7.53 0.47 -0.37
N LEU A 601 -8.74 0.02 -0.06
CA LEU A 601 -9.86 0.85 0.39
C LEU A 601 -10.02 0.94 1.92
N ASP A 602 -9.10 0.39 2.70
CA ASP A 602 -9.23 0.24 4.17
C ASP A 602 -9.58 1.56 4.90
N ASN A 603 -9.15 2.70 4.36
CA ASN A 603 -9.43 4.02 4.92
C ASN A 603 -10.56 4.81 4.23
N GLN A 604 -11.24 4.21 3.23
CA GLN A 604 -12.25 4.91 2.42
C GLN A 604 -13.70 4.64 2.86
N GLY A 605 -13.91 3.63 3.70
CA GLY A 605 -15.21 3.20 4.19
C GLY A 605 -15.78 1.98 3.48
N GLU A 606 -16.62 1.21 4.20
CA GLU A 606 -17.11 -0.12 3.80
C GLU A 606 -17.89 -0.13 2.47
N ARG A 607 -18.60 0.96 2.16
CA ARG A 607 -19.40 1.09 0.92
C ARG A 607 -18.61 0.91 -0.37
N TRP A 608 -17.33 1.27 -0.37
CA TRP A 608 -16.46 1.16 -1.54
C TRP A 608 -16.06 -0.26 -1.85
N THR A 609 -16.12 -1.14 -0.89
CA THR A 609 -15.77 -2.56 -1.03
C THR A 609 -16.87 -3.39 -1.69
N LEU A 610 -18.02 -2.80 -2.06
CA LEU A 610 -19.18 -3.49 -2.63
C LEU A 610 -18.82 -4.42 -3.78
N GLN A 611 -18.08 -3.92 -4.78
CA GLN A 611 -17.73 -4.70 -5.97
C GLN A 611 -16.75 -5.84 -5.65
N CYS A 612 -15.81 -5.64 -4.74
CA CYS A 612 -14.91 -6.70 -4.29
C CYS A 612 -15.68 -7.80 -3.53
N HIS A 613 -16.63 -7.44 -2.67
CA HIS A 613 -17.50 -8.41 -2.00
C HIS A 613 -18.40 -9.18 -2.97
N ILE A 614 -18.84 -8.54 -4.06
CA ILE A 614 -19.54 -9.24 -5.15
C ILE A 614 -18.65 -10.35 -5.74
N GLN A 615 -17.39 -10.06 -6.04
CA GLN A 615 -16.46 -11.06 -6.56
C GLN A 615 -16.19 -12.18 -5.57
N LEU A 616 -15.94 -11.85 -4.29
CA LEU A 616 -15.72 -12.83 -3.22
C LEU A 616 -16.94 -13.74 -3.02
N ALA A 617 -18.16 -13.20 -3.08
CA ALA A 617 -19.39 -14.01 -3.02
C ALA A 617 -19.48 -14.98 -4.19
N LYS A 618 -19.16 -14.54 -5.43
CA LYS A 618 -19.14 -15.40 -6.62
C LYS A 618 -18.09 -16.51 -6.51
N ILE A 619 -16.91 -16.19 -5.98
CA ILE A 619 -15.81 -17.15 -5.78
C ILE A 619 -16.20 -18.18 -4.74
N ALA A 620 -16.71 -17.76 -3.58
CA ALA A 620 -17.18 -18.65 -2.52
C ALA A 620 -18.30 -19.58 -3.05
N GLN A 621 -19.26 -19.06 -3.82
CA GLN A 621 -20.29 -19.85 -4.46
C GLN A 621 -19.70 -20.88 -5.44
N SER A 622 -18.69 -20.51 -6.22
CA SER A 622 -18.03 -21.42 -7.16
C SER A 622 -17.26 -22.54 -6.47
N ARG A 623 -16.78 -22.31 -5.25
CA ARG A 623 -16.13 -23.33 -4.39
C ARG A 623 -17.14 -24.18 -3.61
N GLY A 624 -18.41 -23.80 -3.56
CA GLY A 624 -19.41 -24.43 -2.72
C GLY A 624 -19.32 -24.06 -1.24
N ASP A 625 -18.53 -23.03 -0.89
CA ASP A 625 -18.42 -22.53 0.49
C ASP A 625 -19.60 -21.61 0.82
N GLN A 626 -20.66 -22.23 1.34
CA GLN A 626 -21.89 -21.53 1.70
C GLN A 626 -21.70 -20.56 2.88
N ALA A 627 -20.79 -20.86 3.81
CA ALA A 627 -20.58 -20.03 5.00
C ALA A 627 -19.90 -18.71 4.60
N GLN A 628 -18.84 -18.79 3.84
CA GLN A 628 -18.13 -17.61 3.34
C GLN A 628 -19.02 -16.80 2.37
N CYS A 629 -19.77 -17.47 1.50
CA CYS A 629 -20.73 -16.81 0.63
C CYS A 629 -21.78 -16.02 1.42
N ALA A 630 -22.39 -16.63 2.45
CA ALA A 630 -23.38 -15.97 3.32
C ALA A 630 -22.81 -14.73 4.03
N ASP A 631 -21.54 -14.76 4.43
CA ASP A 631 -20.89 -13.60 5.06
C ASP A 631 -20.79 -12.42 4.07
N HIS A 632 -20.31 -12.68 2.87
CA HIS A 632 -20.23 -11.64 1.84
C HIS A 632 -21.61 -11.13 1.42
N ILE A 633 -22.62 -12.00 1.33
CA ILE A 633 -24.02 -11.60 1.05
C ILE A 633 -24.58 -10.70 2.17
N ARG A 634 -24.27 -10.94 3.43
CA ARG A 634 -24.68 -10.04 4.54
C ARG A 634 -24.07 -8.65 4.37
N ARG A 635 -22.79 -8.57 4.02
CA ARG A 635 -22.12 -7.29 3.77
C ARG A 635 -22.71 -6.57 2.56
N LEU A 636 -22.95 -7.29 1.46
CA LEU A 636 -23.64 -6.75 0.29
C LEU A 636 -24.99 -6.13 0.64
N ARG A 637 -25.83 -6.86 1.42
CA ARG A 637 -27.15 -6.36 1.83
C ARG A 637 -27.03 -5.10 2.72
N LYS A 638 -26.05 -5.07 3.62
CA LYS A 638 -25.81 -3.91 4.47
C LYS A 638 -25.48 -2.68 3.62
N ILE A 639 -24.50 -2.79 2.70
CA ILE A 639 -24.09 -1.70 1.84
C ILE A 639 -25.23 -1.23 0.93
N LEU A 640 -26.01 -2.15 0.35
CA LEU A 640 -27.17 -1.80 -0.47
C LEU A 640 -28.26 -1.06 0.31
N ALA A 641 -28.46 -1.38 1.59
CA ALA A 641 -29.43 -0.71 2.45
C ALA A 641 -29.00 0.72 2.84
N GLU A 642 -27.72 1.02 2.87
CA GLU A 642 -27.18 2.35 3.10
C GLU A 642 -27.41 3.31 1.92
N GLY A 643 -27.59 2.76 0.70
CA GLY A 643 -28.03 3.51 -0.49
C GLY A 643 -27.00 4.47 -1.11
N ASP A 644 -25.79 4.54 -0.55
CA ASP A 644 -24.76 5.49 -0.96
C ASP A 644 -23.63 4.78 -1.77
N TYR A 645 -23.98 4.28 -2.95
CA TYR A 645 -23.06 3.61 -3.89
C TYR A 645 -23.38 4.05 -5.33
N HIS A 646 -22.43 3.76 -6.24
CA HIS A 646 -22.64 4.07 -7.66
C HIS A 646 -23.81 3.27 -8.24
N ILE A 647 -24.71 3.95 -8.95
CA ILE A 647 -25.99 3.37 -9.44
C ILE A 647 -25.80 2.07 -10.22
N ASP A 648 -24.75 1.99 -11.05
CA ASP A 648 -24.47 0.82 -11.88
C ASP A 648 -24.01 -0.40 -11.08
N TRP A 649 -23.45 -0.21 -9.88
CA TRP A 649 -22.96 -1.31 -9.04
C TRP A 649 -24.10 -2.18 -8.50
N GLY A 650 -25.27 -1.61 -8.35
CA GLY A 650 -26.49 -2.32 -7.95
C GLY A 650 -26.82 -3.50 -8.86
N ALA A 651 -26.62 -3.37 -10.18
CA ALA A 651 -26.91 -4.43 -11.14
C ALA A 651 -26.14 -5.73 -10.83
N ASN A 652 -24.84 -5.63 -10.60
CA ASN A 652 -23.99 -6.77 -10.27
C ASN A 652 -24.29 -7.35 -8.88
N ALA A 653 -24.61 -6.50 -7.92
CA ALA A 653 -24.99 -6.91 -6.57
C ALA A 653 -26.30 -7.73 -6.62
N HIS A 654 -27.32 -7.24 -7.31
CA HIS A 654 -28.60 -7.96 -7.48
C HIS A 654 -28.42 -9.27 -8.25
N ALA A 655 -27.57 -9.32 -9.27
CA ALA A 655 -27.23 -10.57 -9.97
C ALA A 655 -26.65 -11.62 -8.99
N THR A 656 -25.86 -11.18 -8.02
CA THR A 656 -25.26 -12.07 -7.02
C THR A 656 -26.26 -12.49 -5.97
N LEU A 657 -27.14 -11.59 -5.52
CA LEU A 657 -28.25 -11.91 -4.62
C LEU A 657 -29.22 -12.90 -5.23
N LEU A 658 -29.62 -12.71 -6.48
CA LEU A 658 -30.52 -13.66 -7.19
C LEU A 658 -29.90 -15.06 -7.30
N ALA A 659 -28.59 -15.15 -7.56
CA ALA A 659 -27.91 -16.44 -7.56
C ALA A 659 -27.85 -17.08 -6.15
N TRP A 660 -27.68 -16.28 -5.11
CA TRP A 660 -27.74 -16.74 -3.73
C TRP A 660 -29.16 -17.25 -3.37
N TRP A 661 -30.21 -16.47 -3.63
CA TRP A 661 -31.59 -16.88 -3.37
C TRP A 661 -31.99 -18.14 -4.14
N HIS A 662 -31.51 -18.26 -5.38
CA HIS A 662 -31.69 -19.52 -6.15
C HIS A 662 -31.01 -20.71 -5.42
N SER A 663 -29.76 -20.55 -4.97
CA SER A 663 -29.03 -21.64 -4.29
C SER A 663 -29.63 -22.02 -2.93
N THR A 664 -30.26 -21.08 -2.23
CA THR A 664 -30.93 -21.26 -0.95
C THR A 664 -32.43 -21.55 -1.09
N GLN A 665 -32.98 -21.58 -2.31
CA GLN A 665 -34.42 -21.78 -2.61
C GLN A 665 -35.32 -20.71 -1.96
N ASP A 666 -34.81 -19.48 -1.77
CA ASP A 666 -35.55 -18.34 -1.19
C ASP A 666 -36.35 -17.61 -2.27
N LEU A 667 -37.42 -18.25 -2.77
CA LEU A 667 -38.26 -17.68 -3.84
C LEU A 667 -39.06 -16.46 -3.36
N ASP A 668 -39.36 -16.35 -2.09
CA ASP A 668 -40.02 -15.18 -1.50
C ASP A 668 -39.15 -13.93 -1.61
N ALA A 669 -37.82 -14.06 -1.43
CA ALA A 669 -36.90 -12.95 -1.62
C ALA A 669 -36.79 -12.54 -3.10
N VAL A 670 -36.86 -13.51 -4.03
CA VAL A 670 -36.85 -13.22 -5.47
C VAL A 670 -38.11 -12.43 -5.86
N GLU A 671 -39.28 -12.86 -5.38
CA GLU A 671 -40.57 -12.18 -5.69
C GLU A 671 -40.60 -10.75 -5.10
N ARG A 672 -40.17 -10.57 -3.82
CA ARG A 672 -40.05 -9.23 -3.22
C ARG A 672 -39.15 -8.32 -4.05
N TRP A 673 -37.96 -8.82 -4.41
CA TRP A 673 -37.02 -8.04 -5.23
C TRP A 673 -37.66 -7.64 -6.59
N ARG A 674 -38.38 -8.58 -7.23
CA ARG A 674 -39.04 -8.33 -8.52
C ARG A 674 -40.09 -7.23 -8.42
N GLN A 675 -40.84 -7.19 -7.32
CA GLN A 675 -41.87 -6.17 -7.08
C GLN A 675 -41.29 -4.79 -6.79
N GLU A 676 -40.13 -4.73 -6.14
CA GLU A 676 -39.46 -3.48 -5.76
C GLU A 676 -38.56 -2.94 -6.87
N ALA A 677 -38.01 -3.81 -7.71
CA ALA A 677 -37.08 -3.41 -8.76
C ALA A 677 -37.76 -2.61 -9.88
N PRO A 678 -37.10 -1.55 -10.39
CA PRO A 678 -37.62 -0.79 -11.54
C PRO A 678 -37.87 -1.70 -12.75
N ALA A 679 -38.91 -1.40 -13.52
CA ALA A 679 -39.21 -2.16 -14.73
C ALA A 679 -38.00 -2.19 -15.69
N PRO A 680 -37.68 -3.33 -16.30
CA PRO A 680 -36.52 -3.46 -17.20
C PRO A 680 -36.77 -2.71 -18.51
N VAL A 681 -35.77 -1.94 -18.97
CA VAL A 681 -35.80 -1.23 -20.24
C VAL A 681 -34.80 -1.87 -21.19
N THR A 682 -35.28 -2.54 -22.24
CA THR A 682 -34.43 -3.24 -23.21
C THR A 682 -33.80 -2.28 -24.22
N GLU A 683 -34.54 -1.30 -24.69
CA GLU A 683 -34.08 -0.33 -25.73
C GLU A 683 -32.91 0.56 -25.24
N GLY A 684 -32.86 0.84 -23.95
CA GLY A 684 -31.77 1.61 -23.30
C GLY A 684 -30.61 0.77 -22.76
N ALA A 685 -30.62 -0.56 -22.98
CA ALA A 685 -29.61 -1.47 -22.44
C ALA A 685 -28.35 -1.49 -23.32
N THR A 686 -27.64 -0.36 -23.34
CA THR A 686 -26.48 -0.12 -24.22
C THR A 686 -25.13 -0.51 -23.62
N ASN A 687 -25.08 -0.82 -22.35
CA ASN A 687 -23.86 -1.20 -21.62
C ASN A 687 -24.07 -2.43 -20.74
N HIS A 688 -22.97 -2.95 -20.21
CA HIS A 688 -22.97 -4.14 -19.36
C HIS A 688 -23.94 -4.06 -18.16
N PHE A 689 -24.03 -2.94 -17.46
CA PHE A 689 -24.85 -2.79 -16.27
C PHE A 689 -26.35 -2.79 -16.61
N ALA A 690 -26.73 -2.04 -17.65
CA ALA A 690 -28.09 -2.05 -18.18
C ALA A 690 -28.48 -3.44 -18.68
N GLN A 691 -27.60 -4.12 -19.44
CA GLN A 691 -27.77 -5.52 -19.84
C GLN A 691 -27.95 -6.45 -18.62
N CYS A 692 -27.14 -6.25 -17.57
CA CYS A 692 -27.22 -7.03 -16.33
C CYS A 692 -28.56 -6.84 -15.62
N ASN A 693 -29.09 -5.61 -15.57
CA ASN A 693 -30.40 -5.33 -14.96
C ASN A 693 -31.52 -6.08 -15.68
N VAL A 694 -31.57 -6.05 -17.01
CA VAL A 694 -32.57 -6.80 -17.80
C VAL A 694 -32.42 -8.29 -17.54
N ARG A 695 -31.21 -8.84 -17.56
CA ARG A 695 -30.95 -10.26 -17.21
C ARG A 695 -31.38 -10.62 -15.80
N ASN A 696 -31.26 -9.71 -14.84
CA ASN A 696 -31.72 -9.96 -13.46
C ASN A 696 -33.22 -10.15 -13.42
N HIS A 697 -34.00 -9.33 -14.13
CA HIS A 697 -35.45 -9.54 -14.23
C HIS A 697 -35.79 -10.87 -14.94
N ALA A 698 -35.12 -11.19 -16.02
CA ALA A 698 -35.31 -12.46 -16.72
C ALA A 698 -34.98 -13.68 -15.84
N ARG A 699 -33.91 -13.60 -15.03
CA ARG A 699 -33.58 -14.65 -14.08
C ARG A 699 -34.65 -14.78 -12.98
N ALA A 700 -35.14 -13.66 -12.44
CA ALA A 700 -36.21 -13.68 -11.45
C ALA A 700 -37.49 -14.33 -12.04
N LEU A 701 -37.91 -13.94 -13.22
CA LEU A 701 -39.04 -14.54 -13.95
C LEU A 701 -38.83 -16.04 -14.14
N THR A 702 -37.66 -16.47 -14.56
CA THR A 702 -37.33 -17.89 -14.77
C THR A 702 -37.44 -18.67 -13.44
N LEU A 703 -36.92 -18.13 -12.32
CA LEU A 703 -36.98 -18.75 -11.00
C LEU A 703 -38.41 -18.86 -10.47
N LEU A 704 -39.26 -17.90 -10.85
CA LEU A 704 -40.69 -17.87 -10.48
C LEU A 704 -41.58 -18.67 -11.46
N GLY A 705 -41.00 -19.36 -12.46
CA GLY A 705 -41.72 -20.17 -13.40
C GLY A 705 -42.36 -19.41 -14.59
N GLN A 706 -42.15 -18.11 -14.69
CA GLN A 706 -42.63 -17.23 -15.77
C GLN A 706 -41.67 -17.25 -16.98
N CYS A 707 -41.39 -18.46 -17.50
CA CYS A 707 -40.29 -18.66 -18.45
C CYS A 707 -40.54 -17.99 -19.83
N GLU A 708 -41.79 -17.89 -20.28
CA GLU A 708 -42.11 -17.25 -21.58
C GLU A 708 -41.89 -15.73 -21.51
N GLU A 709 -42.25 -15.09 -20.38
CA GLU A 709 -41.99 -13.67 -20.21
C GLU A 709 -40.47 -13.42 -20.16
N ALA A 710 -39.72 -14.27 -19.43
CA ALA A 710 -38.27 -14.22 -19.39
C ALA A 710 -37.63 -14.35 -20.77
N ARG A 711 -38.12 -15.28 -21.58
CA ARG A 711 -37.65 -15.52 -22.96
C ARG A 711 -37.88 -14.30 -23.85
N THR A 712 -39.11 -13.76 -23.86
CA THR A 712 -39.48 -12.58 -24.62
C THR A 712 -38.57 -11.39 -24.29
N LEU A 713 -38.32 -11.19 -23.01
CA LEU A 713 -37.42 -10.10 -22.51
C LEU A 713 -35.98 -10.29 -22.99
N LEU A 714 -35.45 -11.51 -22.93
CA LEU A 714 -34.08 -11.82 -23.35
C LEU A 714 -33.90 -11.78 -24.86
N GLU A 715 -34.88 -12.25 -25.64
CA GLU A 715 -34.86 -12.18 -27.11
C GLU A 715 -34.83 -10.71 -27.59
N ALA A 716 -35.67 -9.85 -26.97
CA ALA A 716 -35.64 -8.42 -27.25
C ALA A 716 -34.27 -7.79 -26.89
N LEU A 717 -33.70 -8.20 -25.74
CA LEU A 717 -32.38 -7.74 -25.33
C LEU A 717 -31.27 -8.17 -26.30
N GLU A 718 -31.29 -9.40 -26.76
CA GLU A 718 -30.27 -9.98 -27.64
C GLU A 718 -30.12 -9.25 -28.97
N VAL A 719 -31.24 -8.76 -29.56
CA VAL A 719 -31.20 -7.93 -30.76
C VAL A 719 -30.34 -6.69 -30.57
N HIS A 720 -30.48 -6.02 -29.47
CA HIS A 720 -29.66 -4.84 -29.12
C HIS A 720 -28.22 -5.22 -28.82
N THR A 721 -28.00 -6.30 -28.06
CA THR A 721 -26.69 -6.80 -27.66
C THR A 721 -25.79 -7.12 -28.86
N GLN A 722 -26.35 -7.80 -29.88
CA GLN A 722 -25.62 -8.13 -31.10
C GLN A 722 -25.25 -6.89 -31.91
N ARG A 723 -26.21 -5.95 -32.07
CA ARG A 723 -25.98 -4.69 -32.79
C ARG A 723 -24.86 -3.86 -32.18
N LEU A 724 -24.73 -3.87 -30.85
CA LEU A 724 -23.74 -3.10 -30.11
C LEU A 724 -22.38 -3.83 -29.96
N GLY A 725 -22.26 -5.07 -30.37
CA GLY A 725 -21.03 -5.86 -30.28
C GLY A 725 -20.64 -6.22 -28.82
N LEU A 726 -21.61 -6.29 -27.91
CA LEU A 726 -21.43 -6.68 -26.52
C LEU A 726 -21.28 -8.19 -26.37
N VAL A 727 -20.17 -8.75 -26.85
CA VAL A 727 -19.97 -10.19 -27.02
C VAL A 727 -20.05 -10.97 -25.71
N THR A 728 -19.50 -10.43 -24.64
CA THR A 728 -19.60 -11.06 -23.29
C THR A 728 -21.05 -11.10 -22.81
N ASP A 729 -21.81 -10.03 -23.02
CA ASP A 729 -23.23 -9.97 -22.63
C ASP A 729 -24.11 -10.86 -23.55
N ALA A 730 -23.82 -10.93 -24.84
CA ALA A 730 -24.47 -11.88 -25.75
C ALA A 730 -24.29 -13.33 -25.26
N ASN A 731 -23.07 -13.71 -24.86
CA ASN A 731 -22.85 -15.03 -24.31
C ASN A 731 -23.72 -15.28 -23.05
N ARG A 732 -23.74 -14.33 -22.12
CA ARG A 732 -24.54 -14.41 -20.89
C ARG A 732 -26.05 -14.40 -21.15
N ASN A 733 -26.52 -13.70 -22.21
CA ASN A 733 -27.92 -13.72 -22.63
C ASN A 733 -28.32 -15.10 -23.13
N GLN A 734 -27.46 -15.72 -23.97
CA GLN A 734 -27.69 -17.09 -24.46
C GLN A 734 -27.73 -18.11 -23.31
N LEU A 735 -26.91 -17.95 -22.28
CA LEU A 735 -26.97 -18.80 -21.06
C LEU A 735 -28.29 -18.61 -20.30
N CYS A 736 -28.79 -17.38 -20.21
CA CYS A 736 -30.08 -17.11 -19.56
C CYS A 736 -31.25 -17.67 -20.39
N LEU A 737 -31.19 -17.55 -21.72
CA LEU A 737 -32.18 -18.15 -22.63
C LEU A 737 -32.21 -19.70 -22.53
N ALA A 738 -31.00 -20.31 -22.44
CA ALA A 738 -30.87 -21.75 -22.24
C ALA A 738 -31.51 -22.17 -20.90
N ALA A 739 -31.30 -21.40 -19.84
CA ALA A 739 -31.89 -21.65 -18.52
C ALA A 739 -33.43 -21.51 -18.55
N ALA A 740 -33.96 -20.46 -19.17
CA ALA A 740 -35.39 -20.22 -19.25
C ALA A 740 -36.09 -21.34 -20.07
N ALA A 741 -35.54 -21.71 -21.25
CA ALA A 741 -36.04 -22.79 -22.07
C ALA A 741 -36.00 -24.16 -21.35
N TRP A 742 -34.92 -24.43 -20.61
CA TRP A 742 -34.78 -25.63 -19.79
C TRP A 742 -35.86 -25.70 -18.71
N SER A 743 -36.05 -24.62 -17.97
CA SER A 743 -37.06 -24.52 -16.92
C SER A 743 -38.50 -24.65 -17.47
N ALA A 744 -38.71 -24.27 -18.73
CA ALA A 744 -39.98 -24.46 -19.46
C ALA A 744 -40.17 -25.89 -20.02
N GLY A 745 -39.18 -26.79 -19.86
CA GLY A 745 -39.20 -28.13 -20.47
C GLY A 745 -38.94 -28.16 -21.99
N GLN A 746 -38.46 -27.07 -22.59
CA GLN A 746 -38.21 -26.91 -24.03
C GLN A 746 -36.77 -27.32 -24.37
N GLU A 747 -36.46 -28.60 -24.21
CA GLU A 747 -35.09 -29.12 -24.33
C GLU A 747 -34.36 -28.72 -25.63
N THR A 748 -35.09 -28.81 -26.78
CA THR A 748 -34.50 -28.49 -28.08
C THR A 748 -34.05 -27.03 -28.16
N GLN A 749 -34.87 -26.12 -27.64
CA GLN A 749 -34.52 -24.68 -27.58
C GLN A 749 -33.40 -24.43 -26.59
N ALA A 750 -33.45 -25.09 -25.42
CA ALA A 750 -32.38 -24.97 -24.41
C ALA A 750 -31.02 -25.44 -24.98
N ARG A 751 -30.98 -26.55 -25.72
CA ARG A 751 -29.74 -26.99 -26.39
C ARG A 751 -29.29 -26.04 -27.48
N HIS A 752 -30.25 -25.46 -28.25
CA HIS A 752 -29.91 -24.46 -29.27
C HIS A 752 -29.21 -23.24 -28.65
N HIS A 753 -29.77 -22.66 -27.58
CA HIS A 753 -29.17 -21.53 -26.90
C HIS A 753 -27.85 -21.89 -26.23
N MET A 754 -27.71 -23.08 -25.66
CA MET A 754 -26.45 -23.56 -25.10
C MET A 754 -25.37 -23.72 -26.19
N HIS A 755 -25.73 -24.20 -27.35
CA HIS A 755 -24.80 -24.29 -28.52
C HIS A 755 -24.34 -22.89 -28.96
N GLN A 756 -25.25 -21.91 -29.04
CA GLN A 756 -24.89 -20.51 -29.35
C GLN A 756 -23.94 -19.92 -28.26
N ALA A 757 -24.22 -20.21 -26.99
CA ALA A 757 -23.33 -19.79 -25.90
C ALA A 757 -21.93 -20.43 -26.02
N LEU A 758 -21.82 -21.72 -26.35
CA LEU A 758 -20.54 -22.39 -26.58
C LEU A 758 -19.76 -21.80 -27.77
N SER A 759 -20.46 -21.47 -28.84
CA SER A 759 -19.89 -20.84 -30.04
C SER A 759 -19.30 -19.45 -29.67
N LEU A 760 -20.06 -18.62 -28.97
CA LEU A 760 -19.56 -17.34 -28.44
C LEU A 760 -18.40 -17.52 -27.45
N ALA A 761 -18.43 -18.57 -26.63
CA ALA A 761 -17.36 -18.90 -25.70
C ALA A 761 -16.02 -19.18 -26.37
N SER A 762 -16.01 -19.55 -27.64
CA SER A 762 -14.78 -19.68 -28.45
C SER A 762 -14.00 -18.35 -28.52
N ARG A 763 -14.69 -17.21 -28.41
CA ARG A 763 -14.13 -15.86 -28.43
C ARG A 763 -13.88 -15.31 -27.01
N THR A 764 -14.79 -15.55 -26.07
CA THR A 764 -14.82 -14.92 -24.76
C THR A 764 -14.02 -15.69 -23.71
N ALA A 765 -13.77 -16.97 -23.90
CA ALA A 765 -13.15 -17.89 -22.93
C ALA A 765 -13.85 -17.91 -21.56
N LEU A 766 -15.16 -17.60 -21.49
CA LEU A 766 -15.94 -17.60 -20.25
C LEU A 766 -16.11 -19.03 -19.73
N VAL A 767 -15.90 -19.21 -18.42
CA VAL A 767 -16.13 -20.46 -17.71
C VAL A 767 -17.04 -20.23 -16.50
N GLY A 768 -16.70 -19.25 -15.65
CA GLY A 768 -17.47 -18.94 -14.44
C GLY A 768 -18.95 -18.67 -14.73
N SER A 769 -19.26 -17.94 -15.80
CA SER A 769 -20.62 -17.67 -16.24
C SER A 769 -21.40 -18.95 -16.63
N PHE A 770 -20.77 -19.96 -17.24
CA PHE A 770 -21.39 -21.25 -17.56
C PHE A 770 -21.64 -22.08 -16.29
N LEU A 771 -20.62 -22.20 -15.42
CA LEU A 771 -20.74 -22.99 -14.19
C LEU A 771 -21.86 -22.48 -13.27
N ARG A 772 -22.21 -21.23 -13.40
CA ARG A 772 -23.31 -20.59 -12.67
C ARG A 772 -24.71 -21.05 -13.06
N LEU A 773 -24.87 -21.75 -14.19
CA LEU A 773 -26.13 -22.39 -14.54
C LEU A 773 -26.52 -23.53 -13.57
N GLY A 774 -25.53 -24.15 -12.93
CA GLY A 774 -25.77 -25.25 -12.00
C GLY A 774 -26.21 -26.54 -12.70
N LYS A 775 -27.21 -27.22 -12.14
CA LYS A 775 -27.67 -28.53 -12.63
C LYS A 775 -28.02 -28.62 -14.14
N PRO A 776 -28.69 -27.65 -14.77
CA PRO A 776 -29.00 -27.69 -16.21
C PRO A 776 -27.78 -27.80 -17.11
N LEU A 777 -26.62 -27.24 -16.67
CA LEU A 777 -25.43 -27.23 -17.49
C LEU A 777 -24.98 -28.64 -17.88
N GLY A 778 -24.90 -29.55 -16.91
CA GLY A 778 -24.44 -30.93 -17.18
C GLY A 778 -25.30 -31.67 -18.18
N GLU A 779 -26.62 -31.56 -18.06
CA GLU A 779 -27.58 -32.24 -18.93
C GLU A 779 -27.60 -31.66 -20.34
N LEU A 780 -27.54 -30.33 -20.45
CA LEU A 780 -27.49 -29.65 -21.75
C LEU A 780 -26.19 -29.96 -22.50
N LEU A 781 -25.06 -29.93 -21.83
CA LEU A 781 -23.75 -30.23 -22.44
C LEU A 781 -23.65 -31.70 -22.88
N ASN A 782 -24.08 -32.65 -22.02
CA ASN A 782 -24.11 -34.07 -22.38
C ASN A 782 -25.03 -34.32 -23.58
N GLY A 783 -26.21 -33.65 -23.64
CA GLY A 783 -27.10 -33.74 -24.76
C GLY A 783 -26.53 -33.21 -26.06
N LEU A 784 -25.76 -32.13 -25.99
CA LEU A 784 -25.08 -31.56 -27.18
C LEU A 784 -23.92 -32.46 -27.63
N LEU A 785 -23.12 -32.99 -26.71
CA LEU A 785 -22.04 -33.93 -27.04
C LEU A 785 -22.59 -35.19 -27.73
N ALA A 786 -23.70 -35.76 -27.20
CA ALA A 786 -24.34 -36.92 -27.77
C ALA A 786 -24.95 -36.67 -29.18
N SER A 787 -25.31 -35.41 -29.49
CA SER A 787 -25.85 -35.07 -30.82
C SER A 787 -24.80 -35.06 -31.93
N GLY A 788 -23.51 -34.96 -31.63
CA GLY A 788 -22.43 -34.88 -32.59
C GLY A 788 -22.42 -33.60 -33.44
N THR A 789 -23.16 -32.56 -33.02
CA THR A 789 -23.33 -31.32 -33.80
C THR A 789 -22.28 -30.24 -33.50
N LEU A 790 -21.49 -30.44 -32.48
CA LEU A 790 -20.49 -29.48 -32.00
C LEU A 790 -19.23 -29.50 -32.88
N ALA A 791 -18.68 -28.34 -33.17
CA ALA A 791 -17.33 -28.21 -33.70
C ALA A 791 -16.27 -28.68 -32.67
N ALA A 792 -15.11 -29.15 -33.14
CA ALA A 792 -14.08 -29.71 -32.26
C ALA A 792 -13.70 -28.81 -31.08
N LEU A 793 -13.63 -27.49 -31.28
CA LEU A 793 -13.35 -26.52 -30.21
C LEU A 793 -14.51 -26.40 -29.21
N GLU A 794 -15.74 -26.42 -29.69
CA GLU A 794 -16.96 -26.38 -28.88
C GLU A 794 -17.09 -27.64 -28.03
N GLN A 795 -16.79 -28.80 -28.63
CA GLN A 795 -16.75 -30.10 -27.97
C GLN A 795 -15.71 -30.10 -26.82
N ALA A 796 -14.46 -29.76 -27.12
CA ALA A 796 -13.41 -29.69 -26.06
C ALA A 796 -13.79 -28.75 -24.93
N ARG A 797 -14.46 -27.64 -25.24
CA ARG A 797 -14.93 -26.69 -24.24
C ARG A 797 -16.10 -27.26 -23.43
N ALA A 798 -17.03 -27.93 -24.04
CA ALA A 798 -18.13 -28.59 -23.35
C ALA A 798 -17.61 -29.66 -22.37
N GLU A 799 -16.66 -30.48 -22.81
CA GLU A 799 -15.98 -31.50 -21.98
C GLU A 799 -15.25 -30.86 -20.78
N ARG A 800 -14.53 -29.75 -21.03
CA ARG A 800 -13.87 -29.00 -19.95
C ARG A 800 -14.89 -28.44 -18.96
N LEU A 801 -15.99 -27.86 -19.43
CA LEU A 801 -17.04 -27.33 -18.56
C LEU A 801 -17.68 -28.42 -17.72
N LEU A 802 -17.91 -29.60 -18.31
CA LEU A 802 -18.42 -30.78 -17.59
C LEU A 802 -17.43 -31.26 -16.53
N ALA A 803 -16.12 -31.32 -16.86
CA ALA A 803 -15.10 -31.69 -15.88
C ALA A 803 -15.04 -30.74 -14.68
N LEU A 804 -15.18 -29.43 -14.93
CA LEU A 804 -15.22 -28.42 -13.87
C LEU A 804 -16.54 -28.45 -13.10
N ALA A 805 -17.67 -28.65 -13.77
CA ALA A 805 -18.99 -28.75 -13.13
C ALA A 805 -19.15 -30.03 -12.30
N GLY A 806 -18.53 -31.11 -12.74
CA GLY A 806 -18.49 -32.40 -12.05
C GLY A 806 -17.49 -32.48 -10.91
N GLN A 807 -16.82 -31.34 -10.63
CA GLN A 807 -15.70 -31.25 -9.70
C GLN A 807 -15.55 -32.43 -8.78
N GLN A 808 -14.70 -33.27 -9.02
CA GLN A 808 -13.95 -34.11 -8.05
C GLN A 808 -13.36 -35.37 -8.62
N LYS A 809 -13.64 -35.74 -9.85
CA LYS A 809 -13.05 -36.97 -10.44
C LYS A 809 -12.60 -36.69 -11.86
N ASP A 810 -11.33 -36.61 -12.02
CA ASP A 810 -10.55 -36.75 -13.24
C ASP A 810 -10.10 -35.50 -13.99
N PHE A 811 -9.02 -34.92 -13.48
CA PHE A 811 -7.97 -34.32 -14.31
C PHE A 811 -7.30 -35.35 -15.26
N GLY A 812 -7.96 -36.47 -15.52
CA GLY A 812 -7.38 -37.64 -16.17
C GLY A 812 -7.00 -37.44 -17.65
N CYS A 813 -7.80 -36.69 -18.43
CA CYS A 813 -7.54 -36.55 -19.88
C CYS A 813 -6.39 -35.57 -20.20
N ALA A 814 -6.31 -34.42 -19.53
CA ALA A 814 -5.19 -33.50 -19.72
C ALA A 814 -3.86 -34.11 -19.22
N ARG A 815 -3.90 -34.98 -18.21
CA ARG A 815 -2.75 -35.70 -17.69
C ARG A 815 -2.24 -36.78 -18.64
N ARG A 816 -3.11 -37.39 -19.48
CA ARG A 816 -2.69 -38.38 -20.48
C ARG A 816 -1.85 -37.77 -21.61
N LEU A 817 -2.21 -36.58 -22.13
CA LEU A 817 -1.35 -35.85 -23.07
C LEU A 817 -0.01 -35.41 -22.47
N MET A 818 0.07 -35.31 -21.15
CA MET A 818 1.26 -34.79 -20.47
C MET A 818 2.33 -35.86 -20.16
N LEU A 819 1.98 -37.14 -20.12
CA LEU A 819 2.83 -38.16 -19.47
C LEU A 819 3.13 -39.43 -20.26
N ASP A 820 2.50 -39.71 -21.39
CA ASP A 820 2.65 -40.97 -22.10
C ASP A 820 3.28 -40.76 -23.49
N GLU A 821 4.56 -41.10 -23.61
CA GLU A 821 5.31 -41.04 -24.88
C GLU A 821 4.72 -42.00 -25.97
N THR A 822 4.06 -43.06 -25.51
CA THR A 822 3.43 -44.04 -26.44
C THR A 822 2.20 -43.42 -27.09
N VAL A 823 1.38 -42.71 -26.34
CA VAL A 823 0.19 -41.98 -26.85
C VAL A 823 0.59 -40.87 -27.82
N ILE A 824 1.66 -40.13 -27.53
CA ILE A 824 2.16 -39.10 -28.45
C ILE A 824 2.68 -39.74 -29.75
N ALA A 825 3.37 -40.87 -29.66
CA ALA A 825 3.83 -41.58 -30.85
C ALA A 825 2.67 -42.12 -31.70
N ASP A 826 1.62 -42.65 -31.08
CA ASP A 826 0.41 -43.12 -31.73
C ASP A 826 -0.37 -41.99 -32.44
N ILE A 827 -0.49 -40.82 -31.80
CA ILE A 827 -1.08 -39.61 -32.40
C ILE A 827 -0.30 -39.21 -33.66
N VAL A 828 1.03 -39.14 -33.56
CA VAL A 828 1.86 -38.67 -34.69
C VAL A 828 1.88 -39.69 -35.85
N ALA A 829 1.66 -40.95 -35.56
CA ALA A 829 1.59 -42.02 -36.59
C ALA A 829 0.26 -42.06 -37.38
N ARG A 830 -0.80 -41.45 -36.88
CA ARG A 830 -2.11 -41.48 -37.52
C ARG A 830 -2.19 -40.60 -38.79
N PRO A 831 -2.83 -41.04 -39.89
CA PRO A 831 -2.88 -40.29 -41.15
C PRO A 831 -3.84 -39.08 -41.11
N ASP A 832 -4.78 -39.05 -40.19
CA ASP A 832 -5.79 -38.04 -39.98
C ASP A 832 -5.36 -36.84 -39.12
N VAL A 833 -4.16 -36.89 -38.56
CA VAL A 833 -3.55 -35.80 -37.77
C VAL A 833 -3.00 -34.72 -38.71
N PRO A 834 -3.14 -33.41 -38.36
CA PRO A 834 -2.64 -32.30 -39.16
C PRO A 834 -1.19 -32.50 -39.62
N GLU A 835 -0.95 -32.30 -40.92
CA GLU A 835 0.35 -32.56 -41.55
C GLU A 835 1.51 -31.83 -40.88
N LEU A 836 1.28 -30.64 -40.30
CA LEU A 836 2.27 -29.87 -39.56
C LEU A 836 2.78 -30.59 -38.29
N ILE A 837 1.93 -31.38 -37.64
CA ILE A 837 2.37 -32.19 -36.45
C ILE A 837 3.35 -33.25 -36.86
N ARG A 838 3.20 -33.84 -38.06
CA ARG A 838 4.06 -34.88 -38.63
C ARG A 838 5.36 -34.32 -39.22
N THR A 839 5.27 -33.18 -39.90
CA THR A 839 6.39 -32.57 -40.64
C THR A 839 7.24 -31.64 -39.72
N SER A 840 6.63 -31.11 -38.69
CA SER A 840 7.30 -30.24 -37.70
C SER A 840 6.94 -30.68 -36.27
N PRO A 841 7.47 -31.83 -35.80
CA PRO A 841 7.04 -32.44 -34.54
C PRO A 841 7.33 -31.55 -33.35
N LEU A 842 6.38 -31.52 -32.42
CA LEU A 842 6.53 -30.85 -31.17
C LEU A 842 7.50 -31.63 -30.25
N THR A 843 8.34 -30.93 -29.56
CA THR A 843 9.17 -31.51 -28.50
C THR A 843 8.32 -31.96 -27.31
N ARG A 844 8.81 -32.89 -26.49
CA ARG A 844 8.14 -33.33 -25.26
C ARG A 844 7.66 -32.13 -24.41
N ARG A 845 8.48 -31.08 -24.32
CA ARG A 845 8.17 -29.88 -23.56
C ARG A 845 7.05 -29.05 -24.21
N GLU A 846 7.04 -28.96 -25.51
CA GLU A 846 5.96 -28.28 -26.26
C GLU A 846 4.62 -29.02 -26.18
N TRP A 847 4.64 -30.36 -26.18
CA TRP A 847 3.46 -31.18 -25.91
C TRP A 847 2.89 -30.95 -24.51
N GLN A 848 3.75 -30.93 -23.49
CA GLN A 848 3.36 -30.63 -22.12
C GLN A 848 2.70 -29.24 -22.04
N ILE A 849 3.33 -28.24 -22.64
CA ILE A 849 2.82 -26.87 -22.67
C ILE A 849 1.52 -26.77 -23.44
N LEU A 850 1.38 -27.47 -24.58
CA LEU A 850 0.14 -27.50 -25.36
C LEU A 850 -1.02 -28.09 -24.53
N GLY A 851 -0.78 -29.17 -23.79
CA GLY A 851 -1.75 -29.77 -22.88
C GLY A 851 -2.16 -28.82 -21.75
N LEU A 852 -1.20 -28.09 -21.17
CA LEU A 852 -1.47 -27.11 -20.10
C LEU A 852 -2.20 -25.84 -20.63
N ILE A 853 -1.89 -25.42 -21.86
CA ILE A 853 -2.65 -24.37 -22.55
C ILE A 853 -4.09 -24.81 -22.75
N HIS A 854 -4.31 -26.07 -23.18
CA HIS A 854 -5.64 -26.63 -23.34
C HIS A 854 -6.40 -26.71 -22.00
N ALA A 855 -5.71 -27.07 -20.92
CA ALA A 855 -6.26 -27.04 -19.57
C ALA A 855 -6.56 -25.62 -19.05
N GLY A 856 -6.20 -24.56 -19.81
CA GLY A 856 -6.51 -23.16 -19.53
C GLY A 856 -5.58 -22.46 -18.58
N LEU A 857 -4.42 -23.05 -18.23
CA LEU A 857 -3.44 -22.46 -17.32
C LEU A 857 -2.77 -21.23 -17.98
N SER A 858 -2.51 -20.19 -17.20
CA SER A 858 -1.71 -19.05 -17.64
C SER A 858 -0.22 -19.42 -17.83
N ASN A 859 0.52 -18.54 -18.48
CA ASN A 859 1.96 -18.79 -18.67
C ASN A 859 2.72 -18.90 -17.34
N GLU A 860 2.28 -18.17 -16.32
CA GLU A 860 2.83 -18.21 -14.95
C GLU A 860 2.52 -19.55 -14.28
N GLN A 861 1.27 -20.01 -14.35
CA GLN A 861 0.86 -21.30 -13.81
C GLN A 861 1.53 -22.47 -14.54
N ILE A 862 1.72 -22.36 -15.85
CA ILE A 862 2.49 -23.34 -16.62
C ILE A 862 3.93 -23.35 -16.17
N ALA A 863 4.52 -22.18 -15.91
CA ALA A 863 5.88 -22.02 -15.42
C ALA A 863 6.06 -22.64 -14.04
N GLU A 864 5.13 -22.37 -13.12
CA GLU A 864 5.12 -22.94 -11.77
C GLU A 864 4.98 -24.47 -11.82
N GLN A 865 4.00 -24.99 -12.55
CA GLN A 865 3.75 -26.42 -12.66
C GLN A 865 4.90 -27.19 -13.30
N LEU A 866 5.64 -26.56 -14.19
CA LEU A 866 6.78 -27.14 -14.87
C LEU A 866 8.12 -26.77 -14.23
N SER A 867 8.11 -26.03 -13.11
CA SER A 867 9.28 -25.57 -12.34
C SER A 867 10.32 -24.84 -13.19
N VAL A 868 9.87 -23.91 -14.04
CA VAL A 868 10.73 -23.10 -14.91
C VAL A 868 10.32 -21.62 -14.87
N ALA A 869 11.18 -20.72 -15.34
CA ALA A 869 10.86 -19.31 -15.40
C ALA A 869 9.73 -19.00 -16.43
N PRO A 870 8.83 -18.05 -16.18
CA PRO A 870 7.79 -17.66 -17.12
C PRO A 870 8.31 -17.21 -18.49
N THR A 871 9.51 -16.64 -18.54
CA THR A 871 10.22 -16.28 -19.78
C THR A 871 10.55 -17.50 -20.64
N THR A 872 10.92 -18.61 -20.00
CA THR A 872 11.19 -19.89 -20.66
C THR A 872 9.91 -20.46 -21.28
N ILE A 873 8.77 -20.36 -20.57
CA ILE A 873 7.48 -20.78 -21.11
C ILE A 873 7.07 -19.94 -22.33
N LYS A 874 7.23 -18.62 -22.27
CA LYS A 874 6.98 -17.75 -23.43
C LYS A 874 7.81 -18.14 -24.64
N THR A 875 9.05 -18.55 -24.44
CA THR A 875 9.93 -19.04 -25.52
C THR A 875 9.40 -20.34 -26.13
N HIS A 876 9.02 -21.30 -25.30
CA HIS A 876 8.44 -22.58 -25.77
C HIS A 876 7.09 -22.37 -26.48
N ILE A 877 6.23 -21.51 -25.95
CA ILE A 877 4.95 -21.16 -26.60
C ILE A 877 5.20 -20.53 -27.97
N ARG A 878 6.18 -19.63 -28.07
CA ARG A 878 6.55 -19.02 -29.35
C ARG A 878 7.05 -20.06 -30.35
N SER A 879 7.89 -20.99 -29.90
CA SER A 879 8.38 -22.11 -30.73
C SER A 879 7.25 -23.02 -31.19
N LEU A 880 6.34 -23.40 -30.27
CA LEU A 880 5.15 -24.20 -30.56
C LEU A 880 4.25 -23.50 -31.61
N TYR A 881 3.98 -22.20 -31.42
CA TYR A 881 3.16 -21.42 -32.35
C TYR A 881 3.78 -21.33 -33.74
N GLN A 882 5.09 -21.15 -33.78
CA GLN A 882 5.83 -21.07 -35.04
C GLN A 882 5.83 -22.44 -35.77
N LYS A 883 6.03 -23.55 -35.06
CA LYS A 883 6.05 -24.89 -35.61
C LYS A 883 4.68 -25.31 -36.17
N GLN A 884 3.60 -24.90 -35.49
CA GLN A 884 2.23 -25.30 -35.87
C GLN A 884 1.48 -24.21 -36.65
N ASN A 885 2.21 -23.14 -37.04
CA ASN A 885 1.64 -22.00 -37.76
C ASN A 885 0.43 -21.38 -37.05
N ILE A 886 0.51 -21.29 -35.70
CA ILE A 886 -0.54 -20.74 -34.84
C ILE A 886 -0.17 -19.29 -34.50
N ARG A 887 -1.15 -18.41 -34.48
CA ARG A 887 -0.95 -16.99 -34.13
C ARG A 887 -1.55 -16.60 -32.79
N ARG A 888 -2.50 -17.38 -32.28
CA ARG A 888 -3.28 -17.08 -31.09
C ARG A 888 -3.39 -18.27 -30.17
N ARG A 889 -3.61 -17.99 -28.91
CA ARG A 889 -3.79 -19.00 -27.86
C ARG A 889 -5.03 -19.88 -28.14
N ASP A 890 -6.10 -19.27 -28.67
CA ASP A 890 -7.34 -19.98 -29.00
C ASP A 890 -7.12 -21.05 -30.11
N GLU A 891 -6.24 -20.77 -31.04
CA GLU A 891 -5.84 -21.70 -32.07
C GLU A 891 -5.01 -22.88 -31.49
N ALA A 892 -4.20 -22.62 -30.49
CA ALA A 892 -3.46 -23.67 -29.76
C ALA A 892 -4.41 -24.55 -28.95
N ILE A 893 -5.44 -23.98 -28.33
CA ILE A 893 -6.49 -24.71 -27.63
C ILE A 893 -7.28 -25.58 -28.62
N ALA A 894 -7.60 -25.02 -29.79
CA ALA A 894 -8.31 -25.75 -30.85
C ALA A 894 -7.49 -26.94 -31.35
N LEU A 895 -6.18 -26.73 -31.62
CA LEU A 895 -5.28 -27.78 -32.03
C LEU A 895 -5.19 -28.90 -30.99
N ALA A 896 -5.03 -28.53 -29.71
CA ALA A 896 -4.99 -29.50 -28.62
C ALA A 896 -6.28 -30.30 -28.50
N GLY A 897 -7.44 -29.64 -28.67
CA GLY A 897 -8.75 -30.30 -28.71
C GLY A 897 -8.91 -31.29 -29.88
N GLN A 898 -8.42 -30.93 -31.07
CA GLN A 898 -8.38 -31.84 -32.21
C GLN A 898 -7.51 -33.08 -31.97
N LEU A 899 -6.32 -32.87 -31.39
CA LEU A 899 -5.41 -33.96 -31.08
C LEU A 899 -5.93 -34.88 -29.95
N LEU A 900 -6.69 -34.33 -29.00
CA LEU A 900 -7.35 -35.13 -27.95
C LEU A 900 -8.52 -35.96 -28.49
N ALA A 901 -9.25 -35.46 -29.48
CA ALA A 901 -10.32 -36.22 -30.10
C ALA A 901 -9.81 -37.52 -30.77
N HIS A 902 -8.56 -37.52 -31.23
CA HIS A 902 -7.92 -38.71 -31.77
C HIS A 902 -7.53 -39.77 -30.74
N ILE A 903 -7.45 -39.39 -29.46
CA ILE A 903 -7.16 -40.32 -28.34
C ILE A 903 -8.44 -40.96 -27.80
N GLN A 904 -9.57 -40.31 -27.91
CA GLN A 904 -10.85 -40.74 -27.34
C GLN A 904 -11.66 -41.63 -28.33
N GLY A 905 -11.14 -41.82 -29.51
CA GLY A 905 -11.77 -42.68 -30.53
C GLY A 905 -11.47 -44.18 -30.36
N GLU A 906 -10.96 -44.60 -29.21
CA GLU A 906 -10.94 -45.97 -28.68
C GLU A 906 -11.91 -46.01 -27.49
#